data_dae3b059543e1c5b207d28b766ee0a69
#
_entry.id   dae3b059543e1c5b207d28b766ee0a69
#
_cell.length_a   1.000
_cell.length_b   1.000
_cell.length_c   1.000
_cell.angle_alpha   90.00
_cell.angle_beta   90.00
_cell.angle_gamma   90.00
#
_symmetry.space_group_name_H-M   'P 1'
#
loop_
_entity.id
_entity.type
_entity.pdbx_description
1 polymer ?
#
loop_
_entity_poly.entity_id
_entity_poly.type
_entity_poly.pdbx_seq_one_letter_code
_entity_poly.pdbx_strand_id
1 'polypeptide(L)'
;MVGQHLPVGPCWFMTTGYPESELMRYLNKTIGAAGALALAAAGLLSGPALADSPTTIHVSQATGTDTNDGSAERPFATLGAALKAAPSGATVEVASGTYREGEITSFKSLTITAGKGQQVSLNGADVVADWNDNGDGTYSSARSDFVRFSHVGTVNANPAVEGMAAYPEQVFVDGKELTQVAERSQVGPGTFWVNDPDPVTLVNPKNNRQGYNVKPHTGVGYVLGDNPSGHTVEVVQHHRALTLGGEGTVFNGFTVEKYSPLQQWDYKDPEIGTLTGGAMFFVGGKNVSITNNTFQYSAMGTALGLANADGSTVSGNTIAHNGGVGFGINRSTNVSVEHNTWSMNNQAGFIVDNCGAYCTIGDTKITHSDGIRYAFNTHDYSQAGYNHNDPNVDSPRRVIGVWFDEGVMNSQIVGNHFINVGKSAIFDEVSSHNIIASNIVESSFQGIVLSGTDSDKIFNNTIVDTLSPMVIREDTRYNGCNARNEAGECTAPESWSIEKGLTWNATDNQIYNNVLTKSANSKEGDPWRYSMLLRFAGGVNGDGTAVYGPQEAQGLDYNTYYRTSKDTEWFTIHWQWAKDGGGAGAFNAPTLAEFTSHPQAGTDTAPGRDAHGREAHGQDIIAPRTQQNLFVRLPAQENQFGAADLHPAPGGPLEKSGTALDPAVAAAMRLNPDNPVDKGALVNAAWGD
;
A
#
# COMPACT_ATOMS: atom_id res chain seq x y z
N MET A 1 -22.61 25.03 22.19
CA MET A 1 -21.78 24.36 23.20
C MET A 1 -20.45 24.09 22.52
N VAL A 2 -19.40 24.62 23.07
CA VAL A 2 -18.06 24.70 22.50
C VAL A 2 -17.47 23.29 22.50
N GLY A 3 -17.30 22.69 21.31
CA GLY A 3 -16.56 21.45 21.13
C GLY A 3 -15.06 21.72 21.28
N GLN A 4 -14.44 21.13 22.27
CA GLN A 4 -13.02 21.20 22.48
C GLN A 4 -12.32 20.47 21.31
N HIS A 5 -11.56 21.22 20.52
CA HIS A 5 -10.54 20.67 19.67
C HIS A 5 -9.47 20.02 20.55
N LEU A 6 -9.41 18.70 20.55
CA LEU A 6 -8.23 18.01 21.02
C LEU A 6 -7.10 18.31 20.01
N PRO A 7 -5.95 18.81 20.45
CA PRO A 7 -4.81 19.01 19.56
C PRO A 7 -4.37 17.63 19.05
N VAL A 8 -4.32 17.50 17.73
CA VAL A 8 -3.67 16.38 17.07
C VAL A 8 -2.19 16.49 17.44
N GLY A 9 -1.74 15.63 18.33
CA GLY A 9 -0.35 15.59 18.73
C GLY A 9 0.53 15.17 17.55
N PRO A 10 1.76 15.66 17.46
CA PRO A 10 2.65 15.39 16.32
C PRO A 10 2.85 13.89 16.15
N CYS A 11 2.69 13.41 14.91
CA CYS A 11 3.07 12.08 14.50
C CYS A 11 4.59 11.92 14.64
N TRP A 12 5.03 11.11 15.59
CA TRP A 12 6.44 10.76 15.74
C TRP A 12 6.77 9.65 14.75
N PHE A 13 7.32 10.00 13.60
CA PHE A 13 8.01 9.05 12.75
C PHE A 13 9.43 8.90 13.26
N MET A 14 9.79 7.71 13.70
CA MET A 14 11.19 7.38 13.87
C MET A 14 11.73 6.87 12.54
N THR A 15 12.52 7.70 11.90
CA THR A 15 13.48 7.27 10.90
C THR A 15 14.54 6.43 11.59
N THR A 16 14.36 5.12 11.63
CA THR A 16 15.49 4.24 11.80
C THR A 16 16.11 4.07 10.42
N GLY A 17 16.96 5.05 10.04
CA GLY A 17 17.93 4.79 9.00
C GLY A 17 18.70 3.54 9.42
N TYR A 18 18.69 2.51 8.56
CA TYR A 18 19.72 1.48 8.64
C TYR A 18 21.06 2.19 8.50
N PRO A 19 21.95 2.15 9.47
CA PRO A 19 23.32 2.62 9.22
C PRO A 19 23.88 1.66 8.15
N GLU A 20 24.33 2.21 7.03
CA GLU A 20 25.02 1.48 5.96
C GLU A 20 26.13 0.56 6.50
N SER A 21 26.56 0.78 7.73
CA SER A 21 27.60 0.02 8.42
C SER A 21 27.20 -1.41 8.85
N GLU A 22 25.92 -1.77 8.99
CA GLU A 22 25.56 -3.13 9.42
C GLU A 22 25.30 -4.09 8.26
N LEU A 23 24.71 -3.62 7.16
CA LEU A 23 24.64 -4.42 5.94
C LEU A 23 26.05 -4.72 5.39
N MET A 24 26.95 -3.73 5.46
CA MET A 24 28.38 -3.91 5.08
C MET A 24 29.15 -4.76 6.10
N ARG A 25 28.76 -4.82 7.37
CA ARG A 25 29.40 -5.70 8.37
C ARG A 25 29.05 -7.16 8.21
N TYR A 26 27.86 -7.49 7.69
CA TYR A 26 27.51 -8.87 7.31
C TYR A 26 28.25 -9.30 6.04
N LEU A 27 28.39 -8.42 5.05
CA LEU A 27 29.18 -8.65 3.84
C LEU A 27 30.69 -8.84 4.12
N ASN A 28 31.25 -8.08 5.09
CA ASN A 28 32.68 -8.15 5.40
C ASN A 28 33.08 -9.30 6.35
N LYS A 29 32.15 -9.97 7.02
CA LYS A 29 32.48 -11.13 7.87
C LYS A 29 32.56 -12.46 7.13
N THR A 30 32.04 -12.54 5.90
CA THR A 30 32.06 -13.77 5.08
C THR A 30 33.17 -13.79 4.03
N ILE A 31 33.91 -12.71 3.82
CA ILE A 31 35.01 -12.64 2.80
C ILE A 31 36.40 -12.80 3.43
N GLY A 32 36.50 -13.02 4.71
CA GLY A 32 37.76 -13.03 5.46
C GLY A 32 38.35 -14.39 5.77
N ALA A 33 38.29 -15.41 4.90
CA ALA A 33 39.12 -16.62 5.05
C ALA A 33 39.06 -17.52 3.80
N ALA A 34 39.69 -17.15 2.69
CA ALA A 34 40.25 -18.11 1.71
C ALA A 34 40.90 -17.32 0.55
N GLY A 35 42.13 -16.98 0.71
CA GLY A 35 42.88 -16.36 -0.36
C GLY A 35 44.37 -16.42 -0.11
N ALA A 36 45.04 -17.46 -0.48
CA ALA A 36 46.37 -17.50 -1.03
C ALA A 36 46.84 -18.97 -1.14
N LEU A 37 46.90 -19.48 -2.31
CA LEU A 37 48.03 -20.22 -2.93
C LEU A 37 47.51 -20.97 -4.16
N ALA A 38 47.95 -20.61 -5.32
CA ALA A 38 48.83 -21.32 -6.23
C ALA A 38 48.61 -20.83 -7.64
N LEU A 39 49.56 -20.01 -8.14
CA LEU A 39 49.85 -19.92 -9.57
C LEU A 39 50.70 -21.11 -9.94
N ALA A 40 50.17 -21.97 -10.82
CA ALA A 40 51.02 -22.85 -11.65
C ALA A 40 50.39 -22.96 -13.04
N ALA A 41 51.17 -22.62 -14.04
CA ALA A 41 50.81 -22.53 -15.43
C ALA A 41 50.52 -23.91 -16.05
N ALA A 42 49.47 -23.97 -16.87
CA ALA A 42 49.39 -24.90 -18.00
C ALA A 42 48.55 -24.22 -19.09
N GLY A 43 49.15 -24.16 -20.28
CA GLY A 43 48.65 -23.38 -21.40
C GLY A 43 47.53 -24.02 -22.19
N LEU A 44 46.81 -23.16 -22.86
CA LEU A 44 46.19 -23.23 -24.17
C LEU A 44 45.43 -24.51 -24.57
N LEU A 45 44.11 -24.43 -24.52
CA LEU A 45 43.21 -24.79 -25.61
C LEU A 45 41.90 -23.98 -25.43
N SER A 46 41.82 -22.85 -26.12
CA SER A 46 40.59 -22.10 -26.26
C SER A 46 39.69 -22.74 -27.29
N GLY A 47 38.85 -23.68 -26.85
CA GLY A 47 37.60 -23.98 -27.54
C GLY A 47 36.56 -22.88 -27.23
N PRO A 48 35.58 -22.60 -28.11
CA PRO A 48 34.50 -21.70 -27.76
C PRO A 48 33.80 -22.26 -26.53
N ALA A 49 33.79 -21.51 -25.45
CA ALA A 49 32.97 -21.82 -24.28
C ALA A 49 31.52 -21.90 -24.77
N LEU A 50 30.99 -23.12 -24.87
CA LEU A 50 29.56 -23.33 -24.87
C LEU A 50 29.07 -22.64 -23.57
N ALA A 51 28.22 -21.64 -23.70
CA ALA A 51 27.53 -21.09 -22.55
C ALA A 51 26.83 -22.28 -21.88
N ASP A 52 27.27 -22.66 -20.68
CA ASP A 52 26.61 -23.70 -19.91
C ASP A 52 25.13 -23.33 -19.80
N SER A 53 24.26 -24.22 -20.27
CA SER A 53 22.81 -24.04 -20.05
C SER A 53 22.62 -23.89 -18.55
N PRO A 54 21.78 -22.93 -18.11
CA PRO A 54 21.59 -22.68 -16.68
C PRO A 54 21.19 -24.00 -16.00
N THR A 55 21.88 -24.34 -14.91
CA THR A 55 21.61 -25.56 -14.14
C THR A 55 20.19 -25.49 -13.59
N THR A 56 19.37 -26.50 -13.91
CA THR A 56 18.02 -26.61 -13.30
C THR A 56 18.09 -27.51 -12.07
N ILE A 57 17.57 -27.02 -10.96
CA ILE A 57 17.40 -27.73 -9.70
C ILE A 57 15.92 -28.00 -9.52
N HIS A 58 15.54 -29.23 -9.25
CA HIS A 58 14.16 -29.66 -9.08
C HIS A 58 13.81 -29.84 -7.60
N VAL A 59 12.59 -29.40 -7.24
CA VAL A 59 12.01 -29.54 -5.90
C VAL A 59 10.67 -30.25 -6.01
N SER A 60 10.49 -31.30 -5.21
CA SER A 60 9.23 -32.04 -5.13
C SER A 60 9.03 -32.58 -3.71
N GLN A 61 8.04 -32.08 -3.00
CA GLN A 61 7.68 -32.60 -1.69
C GLN A 61 7.25 -34.09 -1.74
N ALA A 62 6.61 -34.50 -2.84
CA ALA A 62 6.06 -35.85 -2.98
C ALA A 62 7.12 -36.92 -3.24
N THR A 63 8.20 -36.61 -3.94
CA THR A 63 9.20 -37.59 -4.40
C THR A 63 10.63 -37.24 -4.01
N GLY A 64 10.85 -36.05 -3.46
CA GLY A 64 12.16 -35.55 -3.11
C GLY A 64 12.65 -35.96 -1.72
N THR A 65 13.93 -35.76 -1.51
CA THR A 65 14.58 -35.76 -0.19
C THR A 65 15.73 -34.76 -0.22
N ASP A 66 16.00 -34.07 0.88
CA ASP A 66 17.04 -33.03 0.96
C ASP A 66 18.48 -33.58 0.94
N THR A 67 18.63 -34.89 0.91
CA THR A 67 19.91 -35.57 0.65
C THR A 67 20.19 -35.86 -0.82
N ASN A 68 19.24 -35.56 -1.71
CA ASN A 68 19.38 -35.71 -3.15
C ASN A 68 20.26 -34.61 -3.76
N ASP A 69 20.51 -34.72 -5.08
CA ASP A 69 21.37 -33.81 -5.84
C ASP A 69 20.59 -32.70 -6.58
N GLY A 70 19.25 -32.73 -6.53
CA GLY A 70 18.39 -31.77 -7.19
C GLY A 70 18.17 -32.00 -8.68
N SER A 71 18.61 -33.13 -9.22
CA SER A 71 18.24 -33.53 -10.59
C SER A 71 16.74 -33.87 -10.71
N ALA A 72 16.22 -33.96 -11.92
CA ALA A 72 14.80 -34.29 -12.15
C ALA A 72 14.42 -35.66 -11.57
N GLU A 73 15.34 -36.62 -11.59
CA GLU A 73 15.16 -37.97 -11.05
C GLU A 73 15.33 -38.02 -9.52
N ARG A 74 16.05 -37.05 -8.95
CA ARG A 74 16.40 -36.98 -7.54
C ARG A 74 16.21 -35.56 -7.00
N PRO A 75 14.97 -35.05 -6.97
CA PRO A 75 14.67 -33.68 -6.52
C PRO A 75 14.91 -33.48 -5.01
N PHE A 76 15.11 -32.25 -4.58
CA PHE A 76 15.02 -31.89 -3.17
C PHE A 76 13.57 -31.99 -2.68
N ALA A 77 13.38 -32.24 -1.39
CA ALA A 77 12.06 -32.21 -0.77
C ALA A 77 11.59 -30.78 -0.43
N THR A 78 12.55 -29.91 -0.09
CA THR A 78 12.27 -28.55 0.40
C THR A 78 12.87 -27.47 -0.50
N LEU A 79 12.19 -26.31 -0.53
CA LEU A 79 12.71 -25.14 -1.23
C LEU A 79 14.00 -24.63 -0.57
N GLY A 80 14.05 -24.63 0.77
CA GLY A 80 15.22 -24.19 1.53
C GLY A 80 16.48 -24.97 1.17
N ALA A 81 16.41 -26.30 1.06
CA ALA A 81 17.53 -27.14 0.64
C ALA A 81 17.97 -26.83 -0.80
N ALA A 82 17.01 -26.67 -1.71
CA ALA A 82 17.27 -26.35 -3.10
C ALA A 82 17.97 -24.99 -3.26
N LEU A 83 17.48 -23.94 -2.60
CA LEU A 83 18.11 -22.60 -2.66
C LEU A 83 19.51 -22.58 -2.04
N LYS A 84 19.72 -23.40 -1.00
CA LYS A 84 21.06 -23.59 -0.41
C LYS A 84 22.02 -24.27 -1.38
N ALA A 85 21.57 -25.29 -2.09
CA ALA A 85 22.40 -26.08 -3.03
C ALA A 85 22.62 -25.37 -4.37
N ALA A 86 21.63 -24.66 -4.88
CA ALA A 86 21.66 -24.04 -6.20
C ALA A 86 22.86 -23.09 -6.38
N PRO A 87 23.63 -23.18 -7.46
CA PRO A 87 24.60 -22.14 -7.82
C PRO A 87 23.90 -20.86 -8.28
N SER A 88 24.61 -19.73 -8.21
CA SER A 88 24.08 -18.47 -8.77
C SER A 88 23.86 -18.63 -10.29
N GLY A 89 22.75 -18.09 -10.79
CA GLY A 89 22.32 -18.28 -12.19
C GLY A 89 21.46 -19.51 -12.43
N ALA A 90 21.27 -20.37 -11.43
CA ALA A 90 20.43 -21.57 -11.58
C ALA A 90 18.93 -21.24 -11.65
N THR A 91 18.20 -22.14 -12.30
CA THR A 91 16.73 -22.21 -12.21
C THR A 91 16.35 -23.23 -11.15
N VAL A 92 15.50 -22.85 -10.21
CA VAL A 92 14.88 -23.73 -9.22
C VAL A 92 13.43 -23.93 -9.62
N GLU A 93 13.11 -25.12 -10.12
CA GLU A 93 11.76 -25.49 -10.57
C GLU A 93 11.06 -26.32 -9.49
N VAL A 94 9.89 -25.82 -9.03
CA VAL A 94 9.17 -26.39 -7.91
C VAL A 94 7.90 -27.08 -8.40
N ALA A 95 7.72 -28.33 -8.04
CA ALA A 95 6.53 -29.13 -8.34
C ALA A 95 5.37 -28.78 -7.38
N SER A 96 4.14 -29.13 -7.80
CA SER A 96 2.93 -28.93 -6.98
C SER A 96 3.08 -29.48 -5.56
N GLY A 97 2.65 -28.70 -4.59
CA GLY A 97 2.68 -29.07 -3.17
C GLY A 97 2.50 -27.88 -2.25
N THR A 98 2.25 -28.19 -0.98
CA THR A 98 2.22 -27.19 0.10
C THR A 98 3.51 -27.33 0.91
N TYR A 99 4.45 -26.43 0.66
CA TYR A 99 5.76 -26.41 1.30
C TYR A 99 5.65 -25.60 2.60
N ARG A 100 5.66 -26.31 3.73
CA ARG A 100 5.56 -25.72 5.08
C ARG A 100 6.94 -25.39 5.59
N GLU A 101 7.41 -24.25 5.14
CA GLU A 101 8.77 -23.78 5.40
C GLU A 101 8.73 -22.28 5.71
N GLY A 102 9.72 -21.79 6.44
CA GLY A 102 9.87 -20.37 6.71
C GLY A 102 11.32 -19.99 6.95
N GLU A 103 11.56 -18.68 7.10
CA GLU A 103 12.86 -18.08 7.39
C GLU A 103 13.93 -18.39 6.33
N ILE A 104 13.50 -18.68 5.08
CA ILE A 104 14.43 -18.98 4.00
C ILE A 104 15.07 -17.67 3.53
N THR A 105 16.39 -17.67 3.36
CA THR A 105 17.14 -16.52 2.86
C THR A 105 18.07 -16.92 1.72
N SER A 106 18.03 -16.17 0.61
CA SER A 106 18.96 -16.34 -0.52
C SER A 106 19.48 -14.99 -1.01
N PHE A 107 20.81 -14.88 -1.11
CA PHE A 107 21.51 -13.74 -1.74
C PHE A 107 22.09 -14.10 -3.12
N LYS A 108 21.69 -15.24 -3.67
CA LYS A 108 22.10 -15.70 -4.99
C LYS A 108 21.15 -15.16 -6.06
N SER A 109 21.66 -14.86 -7.22
CA SER A 109 20.87 -14.58 -8.43
C SER A 109 20.26 -15.89 -8.92
N LEU A 110 18.94 -16.07 -8.83
CA LEU A 110 18.23 -17.31 -9.12
C LEU A 110 16.94 -17.02 -9.91
N THR A 111 16.54 -17.99 -10.73
CA THR A 111 15.17 -18.09 -11.23
C THR A 111 14.43 -19.14 -10.42
N ILE A 112 13.48 -18.71 -9.57
CA ILE A 112 12.68 -19.57 -8.71
C ILE A 112 11.27 -19.58 -9.30
N THR A 113 10.82 -20.73 -9.79
CA THR A 113 9.55 -20.79 -10.52
C THR A 113 8.75 -22.03 -10.16
N ALA A 114 7.44 -21.89 -10.06
CA ALA A 114 6.56 -23.04 -10.14
C ALA A 114 6.69 -23.68 -11.54
N GLY A 115 6.81 -24.98 -11.60
CA GLY A 115 6.83 -25.70 -12.87
C GLY A 115 5.56 -25.43 -13.67
N LYS A 116 5.61 -25.55 -14.98
CA LYS A 116 4.48 -25.25 -15.86
C LYS A 116 3.22 -26.03 -15.44
N GLY A 117 2.16 -25.32 -15.09
CA GLY A 117 0.88 -25.90 -14.67
C GLY A 117 0.90 -26.45 -13.23
N GLN A 118 1.98 -26.22 -12.48
CA GLN A 118 2.08 -26.62 -11.09
C GLN A 118 1.38 -25.59 -10.19
N GLN A 119 0.82 -26.07 -9.07
CA GLN A 119 0.26 -25.23 -8.00
C GLN A 119 1.15 -25.39 -6.77
N VAL A 120 1.89 -24.35 -6.45
CA VAL A 120 2.88 -24.36 -5.38
C VAL A 120 2.48 -23.36 -4.31
N SER A 121 2.31 -23.81 -3.08
CA SER A 121 2.10 -22.94 -1.92
C SER A 121 3.30 -23.00 -0.98
N LEU A 122 3.86 -21.82 -0.64
CA LEU A 122 4.69 -21.62 0.55
C LEU A 122 3.75 -21.24 1.68
N ASN A 123 3.70 -22.06 2.74
CA ASN A 123 2.72 -21.94 3.81
C ASN A 123 3.42 -21.94 5.17
N GLY A 124 3.18 -20.89 5.95
CA GLY A 124 3.79 -20.69 7.27
C GLY A 124 3.08 -21.39 8.42
N ALA A 125 2.04 -22.19 8.14
CA ALA A 125 1.27 -22.89 9.16
C ALA A 125 1.54 -24.39 9.14
N ASP A 126 1.57 -25.01 10.33
CA ASP A 126 1.59 -26.45 10.51
C ASP A 126 0.17 -27.03 10.59
N VAL A 127 -0.01 -28.24 10.07
CA VAL A 127 -1.23 -29.03 10.31
C VAL A 127 -1.16 -29.64 11.70
N VAL A 128 -2.19 -29.38 12.52
CA VAL A 128 -2.31 -29.89 13.88
C VAL A 128 -3.46 -30.89 13.94
N ALA A 129 -3.16 -32.16 14.14
CA ALA A 129 -4.13 -33.24 14.14
C ALA A 129 -4.67 -33.59 15.55
N ASP A 130 -3.85 -33.36 16.59
CA ASP A 130 -4.14 -33.85 17.93
C ASP A 130 -4.80 -32.76 18.79
N TRP A 131 -6.09 -32.96 19.08
CA TRP A 131 -6.92 -32.07 19.88
C TRP A 131 -7.65 -32.84 20.98
N ASN A 132 -7.72 -32.27 22.17
CA ASN A 132 -8.45 -32.80 23.32
C ASN A 132 -9.81 -32.11 23.44
N ASP A 133 -10.88 -32.87 23.48
CA ASP A 133 -12.21 -32.35 23.83
C ASP A 133 -12.24 -31.96 25.32
N ASN A 134 -12.54 -30.70 25.62
CA ASN A 134 -12.61 -30.19 26.99
C ASN A 134 -13.97 -30.51 27.66
N GLY A 135 -14.94 -31.04 26.93
CA GLY A 135 -16.28 -31.37 27.42
C GLY A 135 -17.20 -30.15 27.62
N ASP A 136 -16.77 -28.97 27.26
CA ASP A 136 -17.50 -27.69 27.34
C ASP A 136 -17.79 -27.09 25.96
N GLY A 137 -17.59 -27.87 24.89
CA GLY A 137 -17.74 -27.42 23.50
C GLY A 137 -16.51 -26.75 22.93
N THR A 138 -15.39 -26.76 23.66
CA THR A 138 -14.08 -26.27 23.20
C THR A 138 -13.08 -27.41 23.08
N TYR A 139 -12.01 -27.17 22.31
CA TYR A 139 -10.98 -28.17 22.02
C TYR A 139 -9.60 -27.57 22.22
N SER A 140 -8.78 -28.19 23.05
CA SER A 140 -7.41 -27.76 23.32
C SER A 140 -6.40 -28.54 22.49
N SER A 141 -5.37 -27.89 21.96
CA SER A 141 -4.25 -28.57 21.33
C SER A 141 -3.62 -29.57 22.29
N ALA A 142 -3.30 -30.78 21.82
CA ALA A 142 -2.64 -31.80 22.64
C ALA A 142 -1.18 -31.43 22.94
N ARG A 143 -0.52 -30.67 22.05
CA ARG A 143 0.81 -30.09 22.24
C ARG A 143 0.69 -28.63 22.70
N SER A 144 1.71 -28.15 23.41
CA SER A 144 1.81 -26.77 23.92
C SER A 144 3.22 -26.21 23.68
N ASP A 145 3.81 -26.51 22.53
CA ASP A 145 5.14 -26.05 22.13
C ASP A 145 5.10 -25.11 20.90
N PHE A 146 3.92 -24.53 20.64
CA PHE A 146 3.76 -23.58 19.54
C PHE A 146 4.48 -22.28 19.80
N VAL A 147 4.78 -21.56 18.71
CA VAL A 147 5.37 -20.23 18.76
C VAL A 147 4.34 -19.21 19.22
N ARG A 148 4.75 -18.39 20.19
CA ARG A 148 4.11 -17.11 20.50
C ARG A 148 4.88 -16.04 19.77
N PHE A 149 4.21 -15.35 18.83
CA PHE A 149 4.86 -14.29 18.10
C PHE A 149 5.00 -13.02 18.92
N SER A 150 6.01 -12.21 18.61
CA SER A 150 6.10 -10.86 19.16
C SER A 150 4.99 -10.00 18.59
N HIS A 151 4.41 -9.15 19.42
CA HIS A 151 3.43 -8.16 18.96
C HIS A 151 3.60 -6.84 19.71
N VAL A 152 3.17 -5.77 19.07
CA VAL A 152 3.08 -4.45 19.69
C VAL A 152 1.63 -4.21 20.12
N GLY A 153 1.45 -3.57 21.25
CA GLY A 153 0.12 -3.33 21.80
C GLY A 153 -0.85 -2.59 20.84
N THR A 154 -2.08 -2.67 21.18
CA THR A 154 -3.29 -2.37 20.38
C THR A 154 -3.56 -0.89 20.08
N VAL A 155 -2.54 -0.05 20.01
CA VAL A 155 -2.71 1.43 19.98
C VAL A 155 -3.57 1.93 18.83
N ASN A 156 -3.62 1.19 17.72
CA ASN A 156 -4.40 1.53 16.52
C ASN A 156 -5.44 0.48 16.16
N ALA A 157 -5.69 -0.47 17.05
CA ALA A 157 -6.71 -1.45 16.81
C ALA A 157 -8.09 -0.81 16.80
N ASN A 158 -8.95 -1.29 15.92
CA ASN A 158 -10.36 -0.94 15.98
C ASN A 158 -10.99 -1.56 17.23
N PRO A 159 -11.65 -0.78 18.10
CA PRO A 159 -12.39 -1.32 19.25
C PRO A 159 -13.39 -2.43 18.90
N ALA A 160 -13.94 -2.44 17.68
CA ALA A 160 -14.86 -3.46 17.22
C ALA A 160 -14.23 -4.87 17.08
N VAL A 161 -12.91 -4.96 16.97
CA VAL A 161 -12.17 -6.24 17.05
C VAL A 161 -11.51 -6.44 18.42
N GLU A 162 -11.97 -5.71 19.44
CA GLU A 162 -11.62 -5.84 20.86
C GLU A 162 -10.12 -5.81 21.14
N GLY A 163 -9.39 -5.05 20.35
CA GLY A 163 -7.96 -4.89 20.56
C GLY A 163 -7.08 -6.07 20.12
N MET A 164 -7.62 -7.07 19.46
CA MET A 164 -6.84 -8.22 18.97
C MET A 164 -6.11 -7.96 17.63
N ALA A 165 -6.31 -6.81 16.99
CA ALA A 165 -5.68 -6.48 15.72
C ALA A 165 -4.15 -6.59 15.71
N ALA A 166 -3.49 -6.29 16.84
CA ALA A 166 -2.03 -6.35 16.95
C ALA A 166 -1.48 -7.74 17.35
N TYR A 167 -2.35 -8.74 17.50
CA TYR A 167 -1.95 -10.11 17.87
C TYR A 167 -1.83 -10.96 16.60
N PRO A 168 -0.62 -11.41 16.24
CA PRO A 168 -0.36 -11.97 14.93
C PRO A 168 -0.60 -13.49 14.84
N GLU A 169 -1.09 -14.12 15.87
CA GLU A 169 -1.41 -15.54 15.84
C GLU A 169 -2.61 -15.78 14.94
N GLN A 170 -2.52 -16.81 14.10
CA GLN A 170 -3.61 -17.21 13.19
C GLN A 170 -3.85 -18.72 13.28
N VAL A 171 -5.11 -19.10 13.21
CA VAL A 171 -5.59 -20.48 13.11
C VAL A 171 -6.60 -20.58 11.98
N PHE A 172 -6.50 -21.63 11.20
CA PHE A 172 -7.40 -21.91 10.09
C PHE A 172 -8.05 -23.29 10.25
N VAL A 173 -9.33 -23.39 9.95
CA VAL A 173 -10.05 -24.67 9.84
C VAL A 173 -10.55 -24.79 8.41
N ASP A 174 -10.13 -25.85 7.71
CA ASP A 174 -10.41 -26.06 6.28
C ASP A 174 -10.12 -24.82 5.41
N GLY A 175 -9.01 -24.12 5.72
CA GLY A 175 -8.59 -22.92 5.04
C GLY A 175 -9.32 -21.64 5.43
N LYS A 176 -10.32 -21.70 6.31
CA LYS A 176 -11.03 -20.53 6.84
C LYS A 176 -10.36 -20.04 8.11
N GLU A 177 -9.97 -18.76 8.12
CA GLU A 177 -9.38 -18.11 9.29
C GLU A 177 -10.40 -18.00 10.44
N LEU A 178 -9.95 -18.31 11.66
CA LEU A 178 -10.71 -18.11 12.89
C LEU A 178 -10.36 -16.75 13.51
N THR A 179 -11.30 -16.19 14.26
CA THR A 179 -11.08 -14.94 15.01
C THR A 179 -10.41 -15.22 16.34
N GLN A 180 -9.29 -14.54 16.63
CA GLN A 180 -8.66 -14.60 17.95
C GLN A 180 -9.49 -13.83 18.98
N VAL A 181 -9.66 -14.41 20.17
CA VAL A 181 -10.31 -13.77 21.32
C VAL A 181 -9.32 -13.56 22.47
N ALA A 182 -9.58 -12.56 23.31
CA ALA A 182 -8.69 -12.18 24.40
C ALA A 182 -8.68 -13.18 25.57
N GLU A 183 -9.81 -13.84 25.82
CA GLU A 183 -9.98 -14.71 26.97
C GLU A 183 -10.62 -16.05 26.57
N ARG A 184 -10.26 -17.11 27.29
CA ARG A 184 -10.81 -18.46 27.09
C ARG A 184 -12.34 -18.51 27.18
N SER A 185 -12.92 -17.68 28.04
CA SER A 185 -14.40 -17.62 28.22
C SER A 185 -15.15 -17.09 27.00
N GLN A 186 -14.45 -16.46 26.05
CA GLN A 186 -15.01 -15.93 24.79
C GLN A 186 -14.92 -16.94 23.64
N VAL A 187 -14.29 -18.10 23.85
CA VAL A 187 -14.12 -19.11 22.81
C VAL A 187 -15.47 -19.74 22.46
N GLY A 188 -15.82 -19.71 21.19
CA GLY A 188 -17.00 -20.30 20.60
C GLY A 188 -16.80 -20.58 19.10
N PRO A 189 -17.82 -21.02 18.37
CA PRO A 189 -17.69 -21.33 16.95
C PRO A 189 -17.07 -20.17 16.16
N GLY A 190 -16.06 -20.46 15.33
CA GLY A 190 -15.34 -19.49 14.52
C GLY A 190 -14.28 -18.71 15.28
N THR A 191 -13.97 -19.06 16.53
CA THR A 191 -12.97 -18.34 17.34
C THR A 191 -11.93 -19.26 17.96
N PHE A 192 -10.79 -18.67 18.33
CA PHE A 192 -9.74 -19.35 19.10
C PHE A 192 -9.11 -18.44 20.15
N TRP A 193 -8.50 -19.04 21.14
CA TRP A 193 -7.72 -18.36 22.19
C TRP A 193 -6.34 -19.00 22.32
N VAL A 194 -5.34 -18.16 22.58
CA VAL A 194 -3.97 -18.60 22.81
C VAL A 194 -3.77 -18.81 24.31
N ASN A 195 -3.49 -20.04 24.69
CA ASN A 195 -3.14 -20.41 26.06
C ASN A 195 -1.64 -20.18 26.28
N ASP A 196 -1.31 -19.01 26.79
CA ASP A 196 0.06 -18.60 27.12
C ASP A 196 0.21 -18.58 28.66
N PRO A 197 0.86 -19.60 29.26
CA PRO A 197 0.96 -19.70 30.70
C PRO A 197 2.01 -18.74 31.29
N ASP A 198 2.91 -18.19 30.48
CA ASP A 198 3.99 -17.32 30.94
C ASP A 198 4.24 -16.16 29.95
N PRO A 199 3.27 -15.23 29.81
CA PRO A 199 3.40 -14.13 28.88
C PRO A 199 4.47 -13.15 29.34
N VAL A 200 5.63 -13.16 28.70
CA VAL A 200 6.67 -12.15 28.93
C VAL A 200 6.33 -10.89 28.16
N THR A 201 5.88 -9.88 28.86
CA THR A 201 5.52 -8.58 28.27
C THR A 201 6.66 -7.59 28.40
N LEU A 202 7.11 -7.02 27.30
CA LEU A 202 8.14 -5.99 27.25
C LEU A 202 7.51 -4.63 26.97
N VAL A 203 7.88 -3.62 27.76
CA VAL A 203 7.53 -2.22 27.46
C VAL A 203 8.40 -1.73 26.33
N ASN A 204 7.81 -1.19 25.26
CA ASN A 204 8.57 -0.56 24.19
C ASN A 204 9.22 0.74 24.69
N PRO A 205 10.55 0.78 24.95
CA PRO A 205 11.20 1.94 25.56
C PRO A 205 11.24 3.17 24.66
N LYS A 206 10.99 3.03 23.36
CA LYS A 206 11.07 4.14 22.40
C LYS A 206 9.76 4.92 22.23
N ASN A 207 8.66 4.30 22.57
CA ASN A 207 7.36 4.93 22.35
C ASN A 207 6.65 5.12 23.66
N ASN A 208 6.89 5.94 24.57
CA ASN A 208 6.06 6.25 25.76
C ASN A 208 4.53 6.05 25.57
N ARG A 209 4.14 5.42 24.48
CA ARG A 209 2.81 4.96 24.13
C ARG A 209 2.63 3.57 24.69
N GLN A 210 1.47 3.31 25.24
CA GLN A 210 1.06 2.06 25.91
C GLN A 210 1.09 0.83 24.97
N GLY A 211 2.22 0.57 24.35
CA GLY A 211 2.43 -0.60 23.52
C GLY A 211 3.38 -1.54 24.22
N TYR A 212 2.90 -2.70 24.58
CA TYR A 212 3.74 -3.77 25.09
C TYR A 212 4.09 -4.70 23.95
N ASN A 213 5.38 -4.99 23.77
CA ASN A 213 5.78 -6.10 22.94
C ASN A 213 5.75 -7.36 23.78
N VAL A 214 5.15 -8.40 23.28
CA VAL A 214 5.35 -9.73 23.85
C VAL A 214 6.65 -10.29 23.28
N LYS A 215 7.50 -10.80 24.16
CA LYS A 215 8.73 -11.47 23.74
C LYS A 215 8.38 -12.74 23.00
N PRO A 216 8.91 -12.98 21.78
CA PRO A 216 8.67 -14.24 21.08
C PRO A 216 9.23 -15.39 21.93
N HIS A 217 8.44 -16.42 22.11
CA HIS A 217 8.82 -17.62 22.84
C HIS A 217 8.04 -18.83 22.32
N THR A 218 8.38 -20.00 22.80
CA THR A 218 7.62 -21.23 22.58
C THR A 218 6.96 -21.66 23.89
N GLY A 219 6.04 -22.60 23.82
CA GLY A 219 5.40 -23.14 25.02
C GLY A 219 3.95 -22.71 25.19
N VAL A 220 3.33 -22.18 24.13
CA VAL A 220 1.90 -21.85 24.13
C VAL A 220 1.07 -22.98 23.52
N GLY A 221 -0.20 -23.02 23.87
CA GLY A 221 -1.21 -23.91 23.28
C GLY A 221 -2.36 -23.11 22.68
N TYR A 222 -3.26 -23.78 22.01
CA TYR A 222 -4.44 -23.16 21.39
C TYR A 222 -5.72 -23.82 21.89
N VAL A 223 -6.79 -23.04 22.03
CA VAL A 223 -8.14 -23.50 22.33
C VAL A 223 -9.08 -23.03 21.24
N LEU A 224 -9.80 -23.96 20.63
CA LEU A 224 -10.74 -23.73 19.53
C LEU A 224 -12.19 -23.85 20.01
N GLY A 225 -13.08 -23.07 19.40
CA GLY A 225 -14.53 -23.25 19.54
C GLY A 225 -15.16 -24.15 18.47
N ASP A 226 -14.41 -24.52 17.44
CA ASP A 226 -14.87 -25.44 16.38
C ASP A 226 -14.38 -26.86 16.66
N ASN A 227 -15.23 -27.86 16.34
CA ASN A 227 -14.84 -29.27 16.46
C ASN A 227 -13.78 -29.61 15.37
N PRO A 228 -12.55 -29.99 15.75
CA PRO A 228 -11.49 -30.29 14.79
C PRO A 228 -11.62 -31.68 14.13
N SER A 229 -12.54 -32.51 14.60
CA SER A 229 -12.69 -33.89 14.11
C SER A 229 -13.15 -33.92 12.65
N GLY A 230 -12.34 -34.51 11.78
CA GLY A 230 -12.61 -34.59 10.34
C GLY A 230 -12.29 -33.33 9.55
N HIS A 231 -11.68 -32.33 10.19
CA HIS A 231 -11.26 -31.07 9.59
C HIS A 231 -9.74 -30.92 9.61
N THR A 232 -9.21 -30.15 8.65
CA THR A 232 -7.82 -29.77 8.64
C THR A 232 -7.66 -28.48 9.45
N VAL A 233 -6.97 -28.57 10.58
CA VAL A 233 -6.64 -27.41 11.42
C VAL A 233 -5.19 -27.04 11.18
N GLU A 234 -4.97 -25.78 10.82
CA GLU A 234 -3.63 -25.21 10.59
C GLU A 234 -3.36 -24.10 11.60
N VAL A 235 -2.17 -24.12 12.21
CA VAL A 235 -1.70 -23.11 13.17
C VAL A 235 -0.41 -22.50 12.63
N VAL A 236 -0.39 -21.18 12.50
CA VAL A 236 0.78 -20.47 11.95
C VAL A 236 1.98 -20.60 12.90
N GLN A 237 3.15 -20.93 12.34
CA GLN A 237 4.40 -21.17 13.08
C GLN A 237 5.57 -20.34 12.58
N HIS A 238 5.48 -19.74 11.40
CA HIS A 238 6.54 -18.95 10.78
C HIS A 238 6.13 -17.50 10.59
N HIS A 239 7.06 -16.56 10.79
CA HIS A 239 6.78 -15.15 10.58
C HIS A 239 7.15 -14.67 9.18
N ARG A 240 8.08 -15.33 8.50
CA ARG A 240 8.51 -14.97 7.15
C ARG A 240 8.68 -16.20 6.27
N ALA A 241 8.24 -16.11 5.02
CA ALA A 241 8.46 -17.14 4.03
C ALA A 241 9.89 -17.07 3.47
N LEU A 242 10.24 -15.95 2.86
CA LEU A 242 11.44 -15.84 2.05
C LEU A 242 12.02 -14.42 2.09
N THR A 243 13.36 -14.33 2.13
CA THR A 243 14.14 -13.13 1.88
C THR A 243 15.00 -13.31 0.64
N LEU A 244 14.82 -12.46 -0.36
CA LEU A 244 15.60 -12.45 -1.61
C LEU A 244 16.51 -11.22 -1.66
N GLY A 245 17.83 -11.45 -1.64
CA GLY A 245 18.83 -10.40 -1.75
C GLY A 245 19.72 -10.51 -3.01
N GLY A 246 19.50 -11.53 -3.85
CA GLY A 246 20.28 -11.73 -5.07
C GLY A 246 19.83 -10.80 -6.20
N GLU A 247 20.77 -10.10 -6.83
CA GLU A 247 20.48 -9.25 -7.98
C GLU A 247 19.96 -10.08 -9.17
N GLY A 248 18.93 -9.57 -9.86
CA GLY A 248 18.34 -10.21 -11.03
C GLY A 248 17.54 -11.48 -10.71
N THR A 249 17.21 -11.73 -9.44
CA THR A 249 16.40 -12.89 -9.05
C THR A 249 15.00 -12.79 -9.63
N VAL A 250 14.46 -13.92 -10.10
CA VAL A 250 13.07 -14.06 -10.53
C VAL A 250 12.33 -14.97 -9.55
N PHE A 251 11.14 -14.56 -9.12
CA PHE A 251 10.22 -15.39 -8.33
C PHE A 251 8.85 -15.38 -8.99
N ASN A 252 8.36 -16.55 -9.43
CA ASN A 252 7.19 -16.60 -10.30
C ASN A 252 6.28 -17.80 -10.03
N GLY A 253 4.97 -17.54 -9.93
CA GLY A 253 3.94 -18.56 -9.99
C GLY A 253 3.59 -19.24 -8.66
N PHE A 254 3.88 -18.61 -7.51
CA PHE A 254 3.63 -19.17 -6.17
C PHE A 254 2.42 -18.55 -5.50
N THR A 255 1.80 -19.34 -4.61
CA THR A 255 1.02 -18.79 -3.48
C THR A 255 1.92 -18.73 -2.25
N VAL A 256 1.98 -17.58 -1.59
CA VAL A 256 2.70 -17.35 -0.32
C VAL A 256 1.67 -16.93 0.71
N GLU A 257 1.50 -17.73 1.77
CA GLU A 257 0.35 -17.57 2.66
C GLU A 257 0.59 -18.01 4.10
N LYS A 258 -0.21 -17.43 5.02
CA LYS A 258 -0.29 -17.86 6.42
C LYS A 258 1.03 -17.74 7.15
N TYR A 259 1.60 -16.54 7.10
CA TYR A 259 2.77 -16.16 7.89
C TYR A 259 2.42 -15.01 8.83
N SER A 260 3.15 -14.92 9.94
CA SER A 260 2.92 -13.89 10.96
C SER A 260 4.10 -12.92 11.06
N PRO A 261 4.28 -12.03 10.05
CA PRO A 261 5.28 -10.97 10.16
C PRO A 261 4.95 -10.06 11.34
N LEU A 262 5.97 -9.70 12.12
CA LEU A 262 5.79 -9.10 13.44
C LEU A 262 5.24 -7.68 13.39
N GLN A 263 5.64 -6.89 12.43
CA GLN A 263 5.18 -5.53 12.15
C GLN A 263 5.93 -4.97 10.94
N GLN A 264 5.60 -3.75 10.57
CA GLN A 264 6.08 -3.16 9.32
C GLN A 264 7.58 -2.82 9.29
N TRP A 265 8.24 -2.71 10.43
CA TRP A 265 9.67 -2.41 10.55
C TRP A 265 10.37 -3.23 11.61
N ASP A 266 11.68 -3.34 11.48
CA ASP A 266 12.52 -4.02 12.45
C ASP A 266 12.54 -3.27 13.78
N TYR A 267 12.36 -4.00 14.87
CA TYR A 267 12.48 -3.50 16.20
C TYR A 267 13.73 -4.10 16.86
N LYS A 268 14.59 -3.25 17.43
CA LYS A 268 15.71 -3.68 18.27
C LYS A 268 15.25 -3.74 19.72
N ASP A 269 15.05 -4.94 20.22
CA ASP A 269 14.88 -5.18 21.63
C ASP A 269 16.25 -5.27 22.31
N PRO A 270 16.48 -4.54 23.42
CA PRO A 270 17.77 -4.55 24.09
C PRO A 270 18.16 -5.90 24.69
N GLU A 271 17.20 -6.78 24.99
CA GLU A 271 17.46 -8.08 25.61
C GLU A 271 17.59 -9.22 24.60
N ILE A 272 16.79 -9.20 23.53
CA ILE A 272 16.71 -10.30 22.56
C ILE A 272 17.30 -9.95 21.17
N GLY A 273 17.78 -8.73 21.00
CA GLY A 273 18.36 -8.28 19.74
C GLY A 273 17.35 -7.77 18.74
N THR A 274 17.69 -7.80 17.45
CA THR A 274 16.81 -7.35 16.39
C THR A 274 15.70 -8.36 16.15
N LEU A 275 14.48 -7.96 16.43
CA LEU A 275 13.30 -8.68 15.94
C LEU A 275 13.13 -8.27 14.48
N THR A 276 13.34 -9.20 13.56
CA THR A 276 13.07 -8.98 12.14
C THR A 276 11.58 -8.82 11.96
N GLY A 277 11.18 -7.57 11.85
CA GLY A 277 9.82 -7.21 11.51
C GLY A 277 9.59 -7.25 10.00
N GLY A 278 8.52 -6.72 9.60
CA GLY A 278 8.30 -6.15 8.32
C GLY A 278 7.49 -6.98 7.36
N ALA A 279 8.03 -7.92 6.66
CA ALA A 279 7.32 -8.53 5.55
C ALA A 279 7.25 -10.06 5.63
N MET A 280 6.10 -10.60 5.20
CA MET A 280 5.94 -12.03 4.96
C MET A 280 6.90 -12.51 3.86
N PHE A 281 7.07 -11.73 2.81
CA PHE A 281 8.03 -11.93 1.73
C PHE A 281 8.83 -10.65 1.52
N PHE A 282 10.15 -10.73 1.59
CA PHE A 282 11.01 -9.56 1.53
C PHE A 282 12.03 -9.61 0.39
N VAL A 283 12.16 -8.50 -0.33
CA VAL A 283 13.11 -8.31 -1.41
C VAL A 283 14.08 -7.18 -1.06
N GLY A 284 15.37 -7.51 -1.01
CA GLY A 284 16.46 -6.57 -0.80
C GLY A 284 17.49 -6.54 -1.93
N GLY A 285 17.24 -7.24 -3.04
CA GLY A 285 18.09 -7.30 -4.22
C GLY A 285 17.64 -6.34 -5.31
N LYS A 286 18.57 -5.89 -6.14
CA LYS A 286 18.29 -5.06 -7.32
C LYS A 286 17.83 -5.89 -8.51
N ASN A 287 17.08 -5.27 -9.44
CA ASN A 287 16.61 -5.89 -10.68
C ASN A 287 15.84 -7.21 -10.47
N VAL A 288 15.15 -7.35 -9.33
CA VAL A 288 14.38 -8.55 -8.99
C VAL A 288 13.02 -8.50 -9.68
N SER A 289 12.56 -9.67 -10.17
CA SER A 289 11.23 -9.81 -10.79
C SER A 289 10.33 -10.69 -9.93
N ILE A 290 9.23 -10.13 -9.43
CA ILE A 290 8.19 -10.83 -8.65
C ILE A 290 6.93 -10.86 -9.49
N THR A 291 6.61 -12.05 -10.07
CA THR A 291 5.56 -12.10 -11.10
C THR A 291 4.59 -13.26 -10.90
N ASN A 292 3.29 -13.00 -11.17
CA ASN A 292 2.23 -14.02 -11.19
C ASN A 292 2.11 -14.80 -9.86
N ASN A 293 2.32 -14.15 -8.72
CA ASN A 293 2.21 -14.77 -7.41
C ASN A 293 0.93 -14.32 -6.70
N THR A 294 0.52 -15.10 -5.71
CA THR A 294 -0.52 -14.69 -4.74
C THR A 294 0.14 -14.55 -3.37
N PHE A 295 -0.05 -13.40 -2.71
CA PHE A 295 0.38 -13.11 -1.35
C PHE A 295 -0.85 -12.87 -0.48
N GLN A 296 -1.14 -13.79 0.44
CA GLN A 296 -2.36 -13.73 1.24
C GLN A 296 -2.15 -14.20 2.68
N TYR A 297 -3.06 -13.78 3.57
CA TYR A 297 -3.07 -14.18 4.98
C TYR A 297 -1.76 -13.93 5.72
N SER A 298 -1.10 -12.79 5.45
CA SER A 298 -0.14 -12.28 6.43
C SER A 298 -0.91 -11.75 7.64
N ALA A 299 -0.46 -12.08 8.85
CA ALA A 299 -1.25 -11.76 10.05
C ALA A 299 -1.34 -10.25 10.32
N MET A 300 -0.23 -9.52 10.19
CA MET A 300 -0.20 -8.07 10.39
C MET A 300 0.87 -7.45 9.51
N GLY A 301 1.98 -7.34 9.54
CA GLY A 301 3.02 -6.68 8.78
C GLY A 301 2.69 -6.44 7.29
N THR A 302 3.71 -6.30 6.48
CA THR A 302 3.59 -6.16 5.03
C THR A 302 3.57 -7.55 4.37
N ALA A 303 2.64 -7.82 3.47
CA ALA A 303 2.63 -9.11 2.78
C ALA A 303 3.84 -9.25 1.84
N LEU A 304 4.09 -8.25 0.98
CA LEU A 304 5.27 -8.16 0.10
C LEU A 304 6.00 -6.84 0.35
N GLY A 305 7.25 -6.89 0.78
CA GLY A 305 8.08 -5.72 1.05
C GLY A 305 9.33 -5.66 0.18
N LEU A 306 9.62 -4.48 -0.37
CA LEU A 306 10.84 -4.18 -1.10
C LEU A 306 11.63 -3.07 -0.39
N ALA A 307 12.96 -3.25 -0.25
CA ALA A 307 13.82 -2.16 0.20
C ALA A 307 15.18 -2.22 -0.49
N ASN A 308 15.67 -1.06 -0.95
CA ASN A 308 16.90 -0.96 -1.76
C ASN A 308 16.86 -1.85 -3.01
N ALA A 309 15.68 -2.02 -3.59
CA ALA A 309 15.38 -2.95 -4.67
C ALA A 309 15.34 -2.25 -6.04
N ASP A 310 16.34 -1.42 -6.33
CA ASP A 310 16.43 -0.62 -7.55
C ASP A 310 16.20 -1.45 -8.81
N GLY A 311 15.45 -0.92 -9.78
CA GLY A 311 15.21 -1.55 -11.07
C GLY A 311 14.31 -2.78 -11.05
N SER A 312 13.69 -3.09 -9.90
CA SER A 312 12.87 -4.29 -9.74
C SER A 312 11.48 -4.15 -10.38
N THR A 313 10.88 -5.30 -10.68
CA THR A 313 9.54 -5.39 -11.29
C THR A 313 8.62 -6.25 -10.42
N VAL A 314 7.41 -5.75 -10.16
CA VAL A 314 6.32 -6.45 -9.47
C VAL A 314 5.12 -6.45 -10.40
N SER A 315 4.75 -7.60 -10.99
CA SER A 315 3.72 -7.61 -12.04
C SER A 315 2.86 -8.87 -12.02
N GLY A 316 1.55 -8.69 -12.27
CA GLY A 316 0.61 -9.81 -12.37
C GLY A 316 0.35 -10.53 -11.05
N ASN A 317 0.67 -9.92 -9.91
CA ASN A 317 0.46 -10.54 -8.60
C ASN A 317 -0.91 -10.20 -8.03
N THR A 318 -1.43 -11.10 -7.18
CA THR A 318 -2.58 -10.87 -6.32
C THR A 318 -2.11 -10.72 -4.88
N ILE A 319 -2.50 -9.63 -4.22
CA ILE A 319 -2.14 -9.33 -2.83
C ILE A 319 -3.44 -9.10 -2.05
N ALA A 320 -3.90 -10.12 -1.32
CA ALA A 320 -5.26 -10.12 -0.80
C ALA A 320 -5.39 -10.74 0.60
N HIS A 321 -6.44 -10.34 1.32
CA HIS A 321 -6.81 -10.90 2.63
C HIS A 321 -5.69 -10.85 3.67
N ASN A 322 -4.83 -9.83 3.62
CA ASN A 322 -3.76 -9.66 4.59
C ASN A 322 -4.23 -8.88 5.81
N GLY A 323 -3.68 -9.17 6.96
CA GLY A 323 -4.08 -8.57 8.23
C GLY A 323 -3.73 -7.09 8.34
N GLY A 324 -2.67 -6.65 7.68
CA GLY A 324 -2.20 -5.27 7.68
C GLY A 324 -1.94 -4.73 6.26
N VAL A 325 -0.71 -4.29 6.02
CA VAL A 325 -0.27 -3.70 4.75
C VAL A 325 -0.12 -4.77 3.66
N GLY A 326 -0.67 -4.52 2.48
CA GLY A 326 -0.50 -5.42 1.35
C GLY A 326 0.92 -5.38 0.78
N PHE A 327 1.39 -4.19 0.39
CA PHE A 327 2.65 -4.00 -0.31
C PHE A 327 3.42 -2.77 0.18
N GLY A 328 4.74 -2.86 0.23
CA GLY A 328 5.58 -1.74 0.63
C GLY A 328 6.86 -1.61 -0.20
N ILE A 329 7.25 -0.37 -0.51
CA ILE A 329 8.56 -0.05 -1.09
C ILE A 329 9.23 1.00 -0.22
N ASN A 330 10.53 0.82 0.05
CA ASN A 330 11.34 1.81 0.75
C ASN A 330 12.73 1.93 0.11
N ARG A 331 13.23 3.17 -0.04
CA ARG A 331 14.59 3.47 -0.54
C ARG A 331 14.96 2.73 -1.82
N SER A 332 14.07 2.80 -2.80
CA SER A 332 14.26 2.13 -4.09
C SER A 332 14.07 3.09 -5.26
N THR A 333 14.77 2.83 -6.34
CA THR A 333 14.72 3.68 -7.54
C THR A 333 14.29 2.86 -8.76
N ASN A 334 13.50 3.48 -9.66
CA ASN A 334 13.09 2.87 -10.93
C ASN A 334 12.40 1.49 -10.78
N VAL A 335 11.53 1.34 -9.78
CA VAL A 335 10.74 0.11 -9.59
C VAL A 335 9.44 0.22 -10.39
N SER A 336 9.10 -0.84 -11.11
CA SER A 336 7.84 -0.97 -11.86
C SER A 336 6.88 -1.88 -11.10
N VAL A 337 5.66 -1.39 -10.84
CA VAL A 337 4.57 -2.10 -10.16
C VAL A 337 3.35 -2.03 -11.08
N GLU A 338 3.17 -3.06 -11.92
CA GLU A 338 2.15 -3.00 -12.97
C GLU A 338 1.26 -4.26 -13.00
N HIS A 339 -0.02 -4.10 -13.35
CA HIS A 339 -0.96 -5.19 -13.57
C HIS A 339 -1.16 -6.11 -12.34
N ASN A 340 -1.05 -5.57 -11.13
CA ASN A 340 -1.34 -6.31 -9.92
C ASN A 340 -2.76 -6.04 -9.42
N THR A 341 -3.26 -6.95 -8.57
CA THR A 341 -4.56 -6.81 -7.92
C THR A 341 -4.39 -6.82 -6.41
N TRP A 342 -4.94 -5.80 -5.75
CA TRP A 342 -5.10 -5.77 -4.29
C TRP A 342 -6.57 -5.93 -3.94
N SER A 343 -6.85 -6.72 -2.91
CA SER A 343 -8.23 -6.80 -2.42
C SER A 343 -8.28 -7.21 -0.94
N MET A 344 -9.26 -6.67 -0.24
CA MET A 344 -9.62 -7.11 1.10
C MET A 344 -8.44 -7.20 2.09
N ASN A 345 -7.47 -6.28 2.03
CA ASN A 345 -6.39 -6.17 3.02
C ASN A 345 -6.87 -5.44 4.29
N ASN A 346 -6.03 -5.33 5.30
CA ASN A 346 -6.37 -4.82 6.64
C ASN A 346 -7.45 -5.67 7.34
N GLN A 347 -7.39 -6.98 7.23
CA GLN A 347 -8.35 -7.89 7.87
C GLN A 347 -8.28 -7.85 9.40
N ALA A 348 -7.12 -7.49 9.98
CA ALA A 348 -6.96 -7.27 11.41
C ALA A 348 -7.71 -6.03 11.93
N GLY A 349 -8.13 -5.11 11.05
CA GLY A 349 -8.96 -3.97 11.42
C GLY A 349 -8.20 -2.81 12.06
N PHE A 350 -6.96 -2.57 11.67
CA PHE A 350 -6.22 -1.38 12.12
C PHE A 350 -6.89 -0.09 11.65
N ILE A 351 -6.86 0.94 12.52
CA ILE A 351 -7.49 2.24 12.24
C ILE A 351 -6.50 3.14 11.50
N VAL A 352 -6.80 3.40 10.24
CA VAL A 352 -5.98 4.23 9.33
C VAL A 352 -5.81 5.69 9.82
N ASP A 353 -6.83 6.22 10.48
CA ASP A 353 -6.83 7.63 10.93
C ASP A 353 -6.12 7.86 12.26
N ASN A 354 -5.69 6.80 12.93
CA ASN A 354 -5.04 6.90 14.21
C ASN A 354 -3.53 6.74 14.04
N CYS A 355 -2.80 7.84 13.98
CA CYS A 355 -1.34 7.87 13.91
C CYS A 355 -0.67 7.40 15.20
N GLY A 356 -0.82 6.13 15.53
CA GLY A 356 -0.04 5.47 16.56
C GLY A 356 1.17 4.76 15.96
N ALA A 357 1.50 3.60 16.52
CA ALA A 357 2.60 2.77 16.05
C ALA A 357 2.36 2.19 14.63
N TYR A 358 1.14 2.26 14.10
CA TYR A 358 0.72 1.64 12.85
C TYR A 358 -0.04 2.61 11.93
N CYS A 359 0.33 3.87 11.88
CA CYS A 359 -0.36 4.81 10.99
C CYS A 359 -0.04 4.61 9.49
N THR A 360 0.50 3.48 9.13
CA THR A 360 0.96 3.17 7.77
C THR A 360 0.11 2.11 7.07
N ILE A 361 -1.15 1.99 7.44
CA ILE A 361 -2.05 1.00 6.86
C ILE A 361 -2.52 1.44 5.47
N GLY A 362 -2.02 0.76 4.48
CA GLY A 362 -2.40 0.94 3.09
C GLY A 362 -2.32 -0.37 2.32
N ASP A 363 -3.02 -0.48 1.20
CA ASP A 363 -2.77 -1.56 0.26
C ASP A 363 -1.34 -1.48 -0.24
N THR A 364 -0.92 -0.27 -0.58
CA THR A 364 0.45 0.04 -1.00
C THR A 364 0.95 1.26 -0.27
N LYS A 365 2.12 1.16 0.38
CA LYS A 365 2.87 2.30 0.90
C LYS A 365 4.27 2.35 0.32
N ILE A 366 4.63 3.50 -0.25
CA ILE A 366 5.93 3.75 -0.86
C ILE A 366 6.57 4.95 -0.18
N THR A 367 7.83 4.81 0.24
CA THR A 367 8.55 5.87 0.95
C THR A 367 9.98 6.02 0.41
N HIS A 368 10.57 7.24 0.52
CA HIS A 368 11.98 7.49 0.20
C HIS A 368 12.43 6.93 -1.15
N SER A 369 11.63 7.10 -2.19
CA SER A 369 11.85 6.42 -3.47
C SER A 369 11.78 7.40 -4.65
N ASP A 370 12.39 7.03 -5.77
CA ASP A 370 12.52 7.88 -6.95
C ASP A 370 12.25 7.10 -8.23
N GLY A 371 11.43 7.66 -9.13
CA GLY A 371 11.14 7.03 -10.42
C GLY A 371 10.29 5.77 -10.33
N ILE A 372 9.40 5.67 -9.36
CA ILE A 372 8.48 4.54 -9.23
C ILE A 372 7.38 4.63 -10.30
N ARG A 373 7.15 3.54 -11.00
CA ARG A 373 6.02 3.42 -11.91
C ARG A 373 4.97 2.48 -11.31
N TYR A 374 3.87 3.06 -10.83
CA TYR A 374 2.71 2.35 -10.29
C TYR A 374 1.57 2.45 -11.30
N ALA A 375 1.35 1.40 -12.13
CA ALA A 375 0.46 1.55 -13.27
C ALA A 375 -0.40 0.32 -13.57
N PHE A 376 -1.60 0.54 -14.08
CA PHE A 376 -2.54 -0.50 -14.54
C PHE A 376 -2.86 -1.54 -13.45
N ASN A 377 -2.87 -1.12 -12.20
CA ASN A 377 -3.20 -1.98 -11.08
C ASN A 377 -4.69 -1.83 -10.72
N THR A 378 -5.24 -2.84 -10.04
CA THR A 378 -6.61 -2.83 -9.54
C THR A 378 -6.62 -2.95 -8.02
N HIS A 379 -7.37 -2.07 -7.35
CA HIS A 379 -7.69 -2.16 -5.93
C HIS A 379 -9.19 -2.42 -5.80
N ASP A 380 -9.57 -3.66 -5.47
CA ASP A 380 -10.98 -4.08 -5.47
C ASP A 380 -11.49 -4.41 -4.05
N TYR A 381 -12.33 -3.52 -3.54
CA TYR A 381 -13.05 -3.66 -2.28
C TYR A 381 -14.57 -3.82 -2.48
N SER A 382 -15.00 -4.24 -3.67
CA SER A 382 -16.41 -4.48 -3.98
C SER A 382 -17.06 -5.51 -3.06
N GLN A 383 -16.26 -6.43 -2.52
CA GLN A 383 -16.71 -7.50 -1.63
C GLN A 383 -16.67 -7.11 -0.12
N ALA A 384 -16.41 -5.87 0.22
CA ALA A 384 -16.29 -5.42 1.61
C ALA A 384 -17.61 -5.53 2.41
N GLY A 385 -18.73 -5.73 1.73
CA GLY A 385 -20.05 -5.85 2.37
C GLY A 385 -20.71 -4.52 2.72
N TYR A 386 -20.03 -3.40 2.49
CA TYR A 386 -20.52 -2.04 2.70
C TYR A 386 -19.91 -1.08 1.67
N ASN A 387 -20.56 0.06 1.51
CA ASN A 387 -20.11 1.12 0.62
C ASN A 387 -19.27 2.12 1.40
N HIS A 388 -17.99 2.27 1.07
CA HIS A 388 -17.07 3.17 1.76
C HIS A 388 -17.34 4.65 1.47
N ASN A 389 -18.13 4.99 0.46
CA ASN A 389 -18.58 6.37 0.23
C ASN A 389 -19.76 6.77 1.12
N ASP A 390 -20.28 5.88 1.97
CA ASP A 390 -21.27 6.23 2.99
C ASP A 390 -20.57 6.75 4.24
N PRO A 391 -20.73 8.03 4.62
CA PRO A 391 -20.07 8.61 5.79
C PRO A 391 -20.56 8.02 7.12
N ASN A 392 -21.70 7.27 7.11
CA ASN A 392 -22.23 6.63 8.30
C ASN A 392 -21.71 5.22 8.51
N VAL A 393 -21.06 4.67 7.52
CA VAL A 393 -20.45 3.35 7.63
C VAL A 393 -19.11 3.50 8.33
N ASP A 394 -19.07 3.12 9.59
CA ASP A 394 -17.81 2.95 10.31
C ASP A 394 -17.19 1.62 9.88
N SER A 395 -16.30 1.72 8.89
CA SER A 395 -15.60 0.54 8.38
C SER A 395 -14.29 0.35 9.14
N PRO A 396 -14.15 -0.71 9.92
CA PRO A 396 -12.92 -1.01 10.63
C PRO A 396 -11.74 -1.38 9.71
N ARG A 397 -12.03 -1.75 8.46
CA ARG A 397 -11.03 -2.28 7.52
C ARG A 397 -10.71 -1.32 6.39
N ARG A 398 -10.76 -0.02 6.66
CA ARG A 398 -10.36 1.00 5.68
C ARG A 398 -8.88 0.91 5.38
N VAL A 399 -8.54 1.15 4.11
CA VAL A 399 -7.15 1.25 3.65
C VAL A 399 -6.98 2.51 2.81
N ILE A 400 -5.74 2.95 2.66
CA ILE A 400 -5.32 3.83 1.58
C ILE A 400 -4.90 2.93 0.41
N GLY A 401 -5.39 3.18 -0.79
CA GLY A 401 -5.09 2.37 -1.97
C GLY A 401 -3.60 2.42 -2.31
N VAL A 402 -3.13 3.57 -2.79
CA VAL A 402 -1.70 3.83 -2.94
C VAL A 402 -1.30 5.09 -2.17
N TRP A 403 -0.25 4.98 -1.37
CA TRP A 403 0.28 6.04 -0.54
C TRP A 403 1.75 6.28 -0.83
N PHE A 404 2.05 7.44 -1.44
CA PHE A 404 3.39 7.99 -1.53
C PHE A 404 3.63 8.85 -0.30
N ASP A 405 4.75 8.65 0.40
CA ASP A 405 5.06 9.35 1.64
C ASP A 405 6.57 9.55 1.81
N GLU A 406 6.94 10.55 2.59
CA GLU A 406 8.32 10.85 3.01
C GLU A 406 9.32 10.91 1.84
N GLY A 407 8.98 11.67 0.79
CA GLY A 407 9.91 11.98 -0.29
C GLY A 407 9.91 10.98 -1.45
N VAL A 408 8.76 10.53 -1.88
CA VAL A 408 8.61 9.89 -3.19
C VAL A 408 8.64 10.96 -4.27
N MET A 409 9.49 10.76 -5.28
CA MET A 409 9.66 11.80 -6.30
C MET A 409 9.80 11.22 -7.71
N ASN A 410 9.52 12.07 -8.73
CA ASN A 410 9.61 11.74 -10.15
C ASN A 410 8.86 10.43 -10.51
N SER A 411 7.80 10.14 -9.80
CA SER A 411 7.10 8.86 -9.83
C SER A 411 5.74 8.98 -10.52
N GLN A 412 5.10 7.85 -10.81
CA GLN A 412 3.91 7.81 -11.64
C GLN A 412 2.86 6.89 -11.02
N ILE A 413 1.63 7.38 -10.88
CA ILE A 413 0.42 6.60 -10.55
C ILE A 413 -0.51 6.72 -11.75
N VAL A 414 -0.53 5.71 -12.64
CA VAL A 414 -1.15 5.86 -13.97
C VAL A 414 -2.03 4.67 -14.33
N GLY A 415 -3.24 4.96 -14.79
CA GLY A 415 -4.14 3.95 -15.33
C GLY A 415 -4.63 2.92 -14.32
N ASN A 416 -4.60 3.21 -13.03
CA ASN A 416 -5.06 2.28 -12.00
C ASN A 416 -6.57 2.39 -11.79
N HIS A 417 -7.17 1.30 -11.31
CA HIS A 417 -8.59 1.20 -11.00
C HIS A 417 -8.80 0.95 -9.49
N PHE A 418 -9.49 1.87 -8.84
CA PHE A 418 -9.79 1.82 -7.40
C PHE A 418 -11.31 1.68 -7.21
N ILE A 419 -11.75 0.61 -6.60
CA ILE A 419 -13.16 0.30 -6.38
C ILE A 419 -13.45 0.21 -4.89
N ASN A 420 -14.31 1.10 -4.38
CA ASN A 420 -14.78 1.10 -3.00
C ASN A 420 -13.64 1.10 -1.95
N VAL A 421 -12.58 1.87 -2.22
CA VAL A 421 -11.43 1.99 -1.30
C VAL A 421 -11.81 2.80 -0.07
N GLY A 422 -11.46 2.31 1.11
CA GLY A 422 -12.05 2.78 2.37
C GLY A 422 -11.58 4.12 2.89
N LYS A 423 -10.39 4.60 2.52
CA LYS A 423 -9.86 5.91 2.98
C LYS A 423 -9.59 6.81 1.78
N SER A 424 -8.43 6.79 1.21
CA SER A 424 -8.07 7.53 0.01
C SER A 424 -7.65 6.54 -1.08
N ALA A 425 -8.17 6.67 -2.28
CA ALA A 425 -7.71 5.84 -3.38
C ALA A 425 -6.24 6.13 -3.68
N ILE A 426 -5.90 7.42 -3.76
CA ILE A 426 -4.53 7.89 -3.95
C ILE A 426 -4.23 8.94 -2.87
N PHE A 427 -3.15 8.75 -2.14
CA PHE A 427 -2.62 9.71 -1.19
C PHE A 427 -1.15 10.00 -1.50
N ASP A 428 -0.86 11.22 -1.94
CA ASP A 428 0.50 11.71 -2.18
C ASP A 428 0.83 12.72 -1.09
N GLU A 429 1.76 12.34 -0.22
CA GLU A 429 2.07 13.05 1.01
C GLU A 429 3.55 13.38 1.08
N VAL A 430 3.88 14.64 1.38
CA VAL A 430 5.25 15.17 1.56
C VAL A 430 6.26 14.65 0.53
N SER A 431 5.86 14.72 -0.71
CA SER A 431 6.52 14.16 -1.91
C SER A 431 6.73 15.25 -2.97
N SER A 432 7.12 14.91 -4.20
CA SER A 432 7.39 15.94 -5.22
C SER A 432 7.48 15.40 -6.65
N HIS A 433 7.05 16.21 -7.64
CA HIS A 433 7.23 15.96 -9.08
C HIS A 433 6.60 14.64 -9.56
N ASN A 434 5.47 14.24 -9.00
CA ASN A 434 4.78 13.02 -9.37
C ASN A 434 3.74 13.25 -10.47
N ILE A 435 3.41 12.19 -11.20
CA ILE A 435 2.36 12.18 -12.22
C ILE A 435 1.24 11.27 -11.74
N ILE A 436 0.03 11.81 -11.59
CA ILE A 436 -1.18 11.08 -11.24
C ILE A 436 -2.15 11.22 -12.41
N ALA A 437 -2.21 10.20 -13.28
CA ALA A 437 -2.91 10.36 -14.53
C ALA A 437 -3.72 9.13 -14.93
N SER A 438 -4.87 9.39 -15.54
CA SER A 438 -5.73 8.35 -16.15
C SER A 438 -6.23 7.29 -15.16
N ASN A 439 -6.26 7.59 -13.86
CA ASN A 439 -6.80 6.67 -12.87
C ASN A 439 -8.33 6.75 -12.83
N ILE A 440 -8.98 5.62 -12.55
CA ILE A 440 -10.41 5.54 -12.25
C ILE A 440 -10.57 5.25 -10.76
N VAL A 441 -11.40 6.06 -10.10
CA VAL A 441 -11.81 5.86 -8.69
C VAL A 441 -13.33 5.76 -8.63
N GLU A 442 -13.83 4.64 -8.12
CA GLU A 442 -15.26 4.38 -7.96
C GLU A 442 -15.64 4.22 -6.49
N SER A 443 -16.62 5.02 -6.03
CA SER A 443 -17.31 4.83 -4.76
C SER A 443 -16.40 4.77 -3.52
N SER A 444 -15.28 5.46 -3.55
CA SER A 444 -14.33 5.51 -2.43
C SER A 444 -14.69 6.62 -1.42
N PHE A 445 -14.09 6.60 -0.23
CA PHE A 445 -14.29 7.67 0.74
C PHE A 445 -13.63 8.97 0.25
N GLN A 446 -12.34 8.91 -0.13
CA GLN A 446 -11.65 10.02 -0.80
C GLN A 446 -11.05 9.50 -2.12
N GLY A 447 -11.02 10.37 -3.12
CA GLY A 447 -10.38 10.09 -4.39
C GLY A 447 -8.87 10.33 -4.33
N ILE A 448 -8.43 11.50 -4.80
CA ILE A 448 -7.03 11.91 -4.80
C ILE A 448 -6.82 12.94 -3.69
N VAL A 449 -5.83 12.70 -2.84
CA VAL A 449 -5.40 13.62 -1.78
C VAL A 449 -3.93 13.95 -1.98
N LEU A 450 -3.61 15.24 -2.14
CA LEU A 450 -2.25 15.78 -2.10
C LEU A 450 -2.06 16.51 -0.77
N SER A 451 -0.95 16.27 -0.07
CA SER A 451 -0.66 16.87 1.23
C SER A 451 0.82 17.22 1.33
N GLY A 452 1.17 18.50 1.28
CA GLY A 452 2.56 18.93 1.37
C GLY A 452 3.43 18.41 0.22
N THR A 453 2.89 18.29 -0.99
CA THR A 453 3.60 17.80 -2.18
C THR A 453 3.59 18.85 -3.27
N ASP A 454 4.71 18.99 -3.99
CA ASP A 454 4.90 20.03 -4.98
C ASP A 454 5.12 19.51 -6.40
N SER A 455 4.78 20.37 -7.36
CA SER A 455 5.09 20.18 -8.80
C SER A 455 4.47 18.93 -9.41
N ASP A 456 3.38 18.43 -8.82
CA ASP A 456 2.68 17.26 -9.32
C ASP A 456 1.79 17.59 -10.51
N LYS A 457 1.61 16.59 -11.38
CA LYS A 457 0.76 16.65 -12.56
C LYS A 457 -0.43 15.70 -12.42
N ILE A 458 -1.62 16.26 -12.21
CA ILE A 458 -2.87 15.53 -11.97
C ILE A 458 -3.75 15.67 -13.20
N PHE A 459 -3.69 14.70 -14.12
CA PHE A 459 -4.27 14.80 -15.45
C PHE A 459 -5.23 13.64 -15.76
N ASN A 460 -6.33 13.94 -16.39
CA ASN A 460 -7.19 12.91 -17.00
C ASN A 460 -7.64 11.80 -16.02
N ASN A 461 -7.85 12.09 -14.75
CA ASN A 461 -8.43 11.13 -13.83
C ASN A 461 -9.97 11.18 -13.89
N THR A 462 -10.61 10.03 -13.70
CA THR A 462 -12.07 9.91 -13.58
C THR A 462 -12.39 9.45 -12.16
N ILE A 463 -13.02 10.33 -11.38
CA ILE A 463 -13.40 10.06 -9.99
C ILE A 463 -14.91 10.13 -9.89
N VAL A 464 -15.55 8.98 -9.64
CA VAL A 464 -17.02 8.87 -9.58
C VAL A 464 -17.49 8.40 -8.22
N ASP A 465 -18.65 8.95 -7.80
CA ASP A 465 -19.37 8.53 -6.61
C ASP A 465 -18.53 8.54 -5.32
N THR A 466 -17.62 9.50 -5.20
CA THR A 466 -16.69 9.62 -4.08
C THR A 466 -17.13 10.75 -3.15
N LEU A 467 -17.04 10.57 -1.83
CA LEU A 467 -17.46 11.60 -0.86
C LEU A 467 -16.61 12.86 -0.96
N SER A 468 -15.30 12.70 -1.13
CA SER A 468 -14.36 13.81 -1.29
C SER A 468 -13.46 13.53 -2.50
N PRO A 469 -13.87 13.93 -3.71
CA PRO A 469 -13.19 13.51 -4.93
C PRO A 469 -11.73 13.95 -5.03
N MET A 470 -11.42 15.24 -4.74
CA MET A 470 -10.05 15.72 -4.81
C MET A 470 -9.77 16.76 -3.73
N VAL A 471 -8.64 16.59 -3.04
CA VAL A 471 -8.19 17.50 -1.97
C VAL A 471 -6.73 17.82 -2.19
N ILE A 472 -6.41 19.11 -2.23
CA ILE A 472 -5.04 19.62 -2.17
C ILE A 472 -4.94 20.41 -0.87
N ARG A 473 -3.91 20.11 -0.10
CA ARG A 473 -3.72 20.78 1.20
C ARG A 473 -2.25 20.93 1.55
N GLU A 474 -1.98 21.98 2.28
CA GLU A 474 -0.70 22.12 2.96
C GLU A 474 -0.58 21.11 4.10
N ASP A 475 0.61 20.60 4.35
CA ASP A 475 0.94 19.77 5.50
C ASP A 475 1.48 20.65 6.65
N THR A 476 1.43 20.16 7.85
CA THR A 476 2.03 20.87 9.00
C THR A 476 3.52 20.63 9.15
N ARG A 477 4.03 19.61 8.48
CA ARG A 477 5.44 19.28 8.36
C ARG A 477 6.05 20.07 7.20
N TYR A 478 7.30 20.43 7.30
CA TYR A 478 8.00 21.18 6.25
C TYR A 478 9.52 20.94 6.31
N ASN A 479 10.21 21.14 5.18
CA ASN A 479 11.65 21.03 5.03
C ASN A 479 12.22 19.71 5.57
N GLY A 480 11.60 18.58 5.22
CA GLY A 480 12.06 17.24 5.61
C GLY A 480 12.05 17.00 7.12
N CYS A 481 11.14 17.60 7.86
CA CYS A 481 11.10 17.46 9.31
C CYS A 481 9.75 16.96 9.82
N ASN A 482 9.70 15.72 10.33
CA ASN A 482 8.50 15.06 10.82
C ASN A 482 8.00 15.59 12.17
N ALA A 483 8.89 16.13 13.01
CA ALA A 483 8.51 16.70 14.31
C ALA A 483 9.45 17.82 14.73
N ARG A 484 8.89 18.82 15.41
CA ARG A 484 9.63 19.95 15.96
C ARG A 484 9.31 20.15 17.43
N ASN A 485 10.26 20.68 18.19
CA ASN A 485 10.04 21.09 19.57
C ASN A 485 9.36 22.48 19.62
N GLU A 486 9.05 22.97 20.82
CA GLU A 486 8.43 24.28 21.04
C GLU A 486 9.29 25.46 20.55
N ALA A 487 10.61 25.29 20.40
CA ALA A 487 11.52 26.28 19.86
C ALA A 487 11.58 26.26 18.32
N GLY A 488 10.83 25.36 17.65
CA GLY A 488 10.84 25.18 16.21
C GLY A 488 12.00 24.36 15.66
N GLU A 489 12.87 23.80 16.52
CA GLU A 489 13.98 22.95 16.11
C GLU A 489 13.50 21.57 15.70
N CYS A 490 14.05 21.03 14.61
CA CYS A 490 13.68 19.70 14.13
C CYS A 490 14.19 18.61 15.08
N THR A 491 13.26 17.79 15.59
CA THR A 491 13.55 16.67 16.49
C THR A 491 13.43 15.31 15.81
N ALA A 492 12.83 15.27 14.62
CA ALA A 492 12.71 14.08 13.80
C ALA A 492 13.00 14.41 12.32
N PRO A 493 14.28 14.66 11.97
CA PRO A 493 14.67 14.92 10.59
C PRO A 493 14.52 13.65 9.73
N GLU A 494 13.97 13.84 8.53
CA GLU A 494 13.92 12.81 7.51
C GLU A 494 15.05 13.06 6.50
N SER A 495 16.12 12.24 6.57
CA SER A 495 17.37 12.48 5.88
C SER A 495 17.24 12.43 4.36
N TRP A 496 16.44 11.54 3.80
CA TRP A 496 16.23 11.41 2.36
C TRP A 496 15.65 12.69 1.76
N SER A 497 14.56 13.19 2.33
CA SER A 497 13.92 14.43 1.84
C SER A 497 14.82 15.66 2.01
N ILE A 498 15.57 15.73 3.11
CA ILE A 498 16.53 16.80 3.35
C ILE A 498 17.66 16.76 2.29
N GLU A 499 18.23 15.59 2.02
CA GLU A 499 19.27 15.40 1.01
C GLU A 499 18.80 15.74 -0.42
N LYS A 500 17.51 15.50 -0.70
CA LYS A 500 16.87 15.85 -1.97
C LYS A 500 16.37 17.29 -2.04
N GLY A 501 16.42 18.03 -0.94
CA GLY A 501 15.97 19.42 -0.88
C GLY A 501 14.46 19.61 -0.96
N LEU A 502 13.68 18.60 -0.54
CA LEU A 502 12.21 18.65 -0.57
C LEU A 502 11.69 19.61 0.50
N THR A 503 10.79 20.48 0.12
CA THR A 503 10.21 21.49 1.01
C THR A 503 9.03 20.97 1.82
N TRP A 504 8.31 19.99 1.28
CA TRP A 504 7.04 19.49 1.79
C TRP A 504 5.93 20.56 1.82
N ASN A 505 6.01 21.53 0.95
CA ASN A 505 4.96 22.52 0.72
C ASN A 505 4.08 22.08 -0.46
N ALA A 506 2.78 22.27 -0.37
CA ALA A 506 1.86 21.95 -1.45
C ALA A 506 1.86 23.05 -2.51
N THR A 507 2.88 23.12 -3.36
CA THR A 507 3.03 24.19 -4.35
C THR A 507 3.12 23.69 -5.79
N ASP A 508 2.82 24.59 -6.73
CA ASP A 508 3.10 24.44 -8.17
C ASP A 508 2.44 23.22 -8.85
N ASN A 509 1.33 22.70 -8.29
CA ASN A 509 0.62 21.56 -8.84
C ASN A 509 -0.20 21.96 -10.09
N GLN A 510 -0.32 21.03 -11.03
CA GLN A 510 -1.06 21.18 -12.29
C GLN A 510 -2.22 20.19 -12.36
N ILE A 511 -3.45 20.69 -12.52
CA ILE A 511 -4.69 19.92 -12.43
C ILE A 511 -5.54 20.15 -13.67
N TYR A 512 -5.50 19.19 -14.61
CA TYR A 512 -6.16 19.36 -15.92
C TYR A 512 -6.92 18.12 -16.38
N ASN A 513 -7.97 18.33 -17.15
CA ASN A 513 -8.74 17.29 -17.84
C ASN A 513 -9.38 16.24 -16.91
N ASN A 514 -9.49 16.47 -15.60
CA ASN A 514 -10.09 15.52 -14.69
C ASN A 514 -11.62 15.59 -14.73
N VAL A 515 -12.27 14.46 -14.44
CA VAL A 515 -13.72 14.37 -14.27
C VAL A 515 -14.02 14.00 -12.82
N LEU A 516 -14.66 14.91 -12.10
CA LEU A 516 -14.95 14.76 -10.67
C LEU A 516 -16.46 14.65 -10.48
N THR A 517 -16.91 13.56 -9.88
CA THR A 517 -18.30 13.40 -9.45
C THR A 517 -18.38 13.07 -7.97
N LYS A 518 -19.41 13.55 -7.34
CA LYS A 518 -19.63 13.40 -5.92
C LYS A 518 -20.71 12.36 -5.64
N SER A 519 -20.50 11.59 -4.56
CA SER A 519 -21.51 10.67 -4.05
C SER A 519 -22.74 11.42 -3.53
N ALA A 520 -23.94 10.88 -3.82
CA ALA A 520 -25.20 11.32 -3.23
C ALA A 520 -25.33 10.98 -1.73
N ASN A 521 -24.42 10.15 -1.20
CA ASN A 521 -24.42 9.76 0.23
C ASN A 521 -23.89 10.85 1.17
N SER A 522 -23.31 11.94 0.65
CA SER A 522 -22.92 13.04 1.51
C SER A 522 -24.14 13.69 2.17
N LYS A 523 -24.12 13.79 3.51
CA LYS A 523 -25.24 14.30 4.28
C LYS A 523 -25.30 15.82 4.29
N GLU A 524 -26.52 16.33 4.32
CA GLU A 524 -26.84 17.68 4.79
C GLU A 524 -26.25 17.90 6.19
N GLY A 525 -25.47 18.95 6.36
CA GLY A 525 -24.80 19.26 7.64
C GLY A 525 -23.50 18.50 7.92
N ASP A 526 -23.02 17.68 7.00
CA ASP A 526 -21.67 17.10 7.08
C ASP A 526 -20.61 18.19 7.15
N PRO A 527 -19.51 17.94 7.87
CA PRO A 527 -18.40 18.87 7.92
C PRO A 527 -18.04 19.33 6.50
N TRP A 528 -17.83 20.61 6.32
CA TRP A 528 -17.48 21.28 5.07
C TRP A 528 -16.50 20.51 4.17
N ARG A 529 -15.64 19.64 4.74
CA ARG A 529 -14.69 18.79 4.04
C ARG A 529 -15.30 17.79 3.05
N TYR A 530 -16.59 17.46 3.20
CA TYR A 530 -17.30 16.52 2.32
C TYR A 530 -18.29 17.22 1.37
N SER A 531 -18.35 18.53 1.41
CA SER A 531 -19.36 19.28 0.65
C SER A 531 -18.88 19.82 -0.69
N MET A 532 -17.63 19.54 -1.11
CA MET A 532 -17.06 20.04 -2.36
C MET A 532 -16.46 18.94 -3.23
N LEU A 533 -16.39 19.20 -4.56
CA LEU A 533 -15.77 18.31 -5.53
C LEU A 533 -14.24 18.48 -5.56
N LEU A 534 -13.78 19.71 -5.45
CA LEU A 534 -12.36 20.06 -5.38
C LEU A 534 -12.12 21.00 -4.20
N ARG A 535 -11.10 20.70 -3.41
CA ARG A 535 -10.76 21.49 -2.23
C ARG A 535 -9.31 21.91 -2.22
N PHE A 536 -9.06 23.21 -2.03
CA PHE A 536 -7.76 23.78 -1.72
C PHE A 536 -7.75 24.29 -0.28
N ALA A 537 -6.85 23.79 0.55
CA ALA A 537 -6.79 24.09 1.98
C ALA A 537 -5.37 24.36 2.43
N GLY A 538 -5.01 25.63 2.41
CA GLY A 538 -3.67 26.08 2.74
C GLY A 538 -3.44 26.38 4.22
N GLY A 539 -2.23 26.77 4.54
CA GLY A 539 -1.76 27.11 5.86
C GLY A 539 -0.53 28.02 5.88
N VAL A 540 -0.05 28.27 7.08
CA VAL A 540 1.25 28.93 7.30
C VAL A 540 2.10 27.98 8.12
N ASN A 541 3.24 27.60 7.57
CA ASN A 541 4.20 26.74 8.23
C ASN A 541 4.92 27.44 9.38
N GLY A 542 5.54 26.69 10.25
CA GLY A 542 6.22 27.24 11.43
C GLY A 542 7.42 28.12 11.10
N ASP A 543 7.97 28.09 9.87
CA ASP A 543 8.98 29.00 9.37
C ASP A 543 8.39 30.30 8.78
N GLY A 544 7.06 30.43 8.75
CA GLY A 544 6.35 31.58 8.22
C GLY A 544 6.00 31.49 6.74
N THR A 545 6.34 30.39 6.05
CA THR A 545 5.95 30.15 4.66
C THR A 545 4.44 30.00 4.59
N ALA A 546 3.79 30.83 3.77
CA ALA A 546 2.35 30.79 3.54
C ALA A 546 2.07 30.06 2.22
N VAL A 547 1.33 28.98 2.29
CA VAL A 547 0.90 28.17 1.14
C VAL A 547 -0.62 28.10 1.15
N TYR A 548 -1.23 28.59 0.10
CA TYR A 548 -2.69 28.62 -0.08
C TYR A 548 -3.02 28.26 -1.53
N GLY A 549 -4.29 28.17 -1.87
CA GLY A 549 -4.75 27.84 -3.20
C GLY A 549 -3.97 28.52 -4.36
N PRO A 550 -3.63 29.83 -4.30
CA PRO A 550 -2.79 30.47 -5.29
C PRO A 550 -1.39 29.87 -5.47
N GLN A 551 -0.79 29.34 -4.42
CA GLN A 551 0.49 28.63 -4.47
C GLN A 551 0.29 27.13 -4.75
N GLU A 552 -0.79 26.54 -4.22
CA GLU A 552 -1.09 25.11 -4.37
C GLU A 552 -1.34 24.73 -5.83
N ALA A 553 -2.03 25.60 -6.61
CA ALA A 553 -2.37 25.37 -8.02
C ALA A 553 -1.66 26.34 -8.95
N GLN A 554 -0.57 25.91 -9.59
CA GLN A 554 0.07 26.63 -10.68
C GLN A 554 -0.83 26.64 -11.91
N GLY A 555 -1.45 25.50 -12.22
CA GLY A 555 -2.40 25.33 -13.31
C GLY A 555 -3.66 24.60 -12.86
N LEU A 556 -4.82 25.16 -13.21
CA LEU A 556 -6.12 24.58 -12.91
C LEU A 556 -7.10 24.94 -14.03
N ASP A 557 -7.35 23.99 -14.95
CA ASP A 557 -8.26 24.24 -16.06
C ASP A 557 -8.73 22.94 -16.75
N TYR A 558 -9.73 23.03 -17.59
CA TYR A 558 -10.30 21.93 -18.37
C TYR A 558 -10.89 20.79 -17.53
N ASN A 559 -11.14 20.95 -16.24
CA ASN A 559 -11.77 19.91 -15.44
C ASN A 559 -13.28 19.91 -15.65
N THR A 560 -13.92 18.76 -15.41
CA THR A 560 -15.37 18.61 -15.46
C THR A 560 -15.89 18.24 -14.07
N TYR A 561 -16.86 19.01 -13.62
CA TYR A 561 -17.54 18.85 -12.32
C TYR A 561 -18.97 18.39 -12.58
N TYR A 562 -19.31 17.17 -12.14
CA TYR A 562 -20.63 16.61 -12.35
C TYR A 562 -21.38 16.45 -11.03
N ARG A 563 -22.61 16.89 -11.00
CA ARG A 563 -23.54 16.79 -9.88
C ARG A 563 -24.90 16.27 -10.35
N THR A 564 -25.53 15.43 -9.54
CA THR A 564 -26.82 14.83 -9.87
C THR A 564 -28.00 15.77 -9.64
N SER A 565 -27.85 16.83 -8.84
CA SER A 565 -28.90 17.81 -8.51
C SER A 565 -28.30 19.19 -8.24
N LYS A 566 -29.13 20.23 -8.43
CA LYS A 566 -28.87 21.60 -7.99
C LYS A 566 -29.13 21.84 -6.51
N ASP A 567 -30.00 21.03 -5.93
CA ASP A 567 -30.64 21.31 -4.64
C ASP A 567 -29.79 20.82 -3.47
N THR A 568 -28.50 20.66 -3.69
CA THR A 568 -27.57 20.22 -2.68
C THR A 568 -26.74 21.40 -2.21
N GLU A 569 -26.49 21.49 -0.92
CA GLU A 569 -25.55 22.42 -0.29
C GLU A 569 -24.09 22.13 -0.71
N TRP A 570 -23.91 21.47 -1.85
CA TRP A 570 -22.60 21.09 -2.36
C TRP A 570 -21.97 22.22 -3.15
N PHE A 571 -20.70 22.42 -2.86
CA PHE A 571 -19.90 23.38 -3.60
C PHE A 571 -19.11 22.70 -4.69
N THR A 572 -18.86 23.39 -5.79
CA THR A 572 -18.00 22.90 -6.85
C THR A 572 -16.55 22.94 -6.36
N ILE A 573 -16.09 24.09 -5.89
CA ILE A 573 -14.72 24.31 -5.43
C ILE A 573 -14.69 25.04 -4.09
N HIS A 574 -13.92 24.54 -3.12
CA HIS A 574 -13.47 25.31 -1.98
C HIS A 574 -12.10 25.89 -2.29
N TRP A 575 -11.99 27.20 -2.22
CA TRP A 575 -10.77 27.95 -2.49
C TRP A 575 -10.35 28.79 -1.32
N GLN A 576 -9.19 28.51 -0.76
CA GLN A 576 -8.60 29.28 0.33
C GLN A 576 -7.39 30.05 -0.21
N TRP A 577 -7.39 31.39 -0.09
CA TRP A 577 -6.29 32.25 -0.55
C TRP A 577 -5.53 32.93 0.58
N ALA A 578 -6.00 32.83 1.81
CA ALA A 578 -5.37 33.39 2.99
C ALA A 578 -5.81 32.63 4.25
N LYS A 579 -5.23 32.97 5.39
CA LYS A 579 -5.69 32.46 6.67
C LYS A 579 -7.18 32.80 6.86
N ASP A 580 -7.99 31.77 7.05
CA ASP A 580 -9.42 31.98 7.28
C ASP A 580 -9.65 32.62 8.65
N GLY A 581 -10.04 33.90 8.65
CA GLY A 581 -10.39 34.70 9.80
C GLY A 581 -11.91 34.90 9.92
N GLY A 582 -12.71 33.84 9.76
CA GLY A 582 -14.18 33.92 9.79
C GLY A 582 -14.80 34.16 8.42
N GLY A 583 -14.28 33.57 7.38
CA GLY A 583 -14.75 33.64 6.00
C GLY A 583 -14.06 34.71 5.14
N ALA A 584 -13.07 35.43 5.68
CA ALA A 584 -12.38 36.49 4.93
C ALA A 584 -11.24 35.97 4.02
N GLY A 585 -10.79 34.73 4.19
CA GLY A 585 -9.68 34.13 3.46
C GLY A 585 -10.03 32.91 2.62
N ALA A 586 -11.30 32.53 2.54
CA ALA A 586 -11.76 31.38 1.80
C ALA A 586 -13.13 31.60 1.16
N PHE A 587 -13.42 30.86 0.10
CA PHE A 587 -14.66 30.92 -0.64
C PHE A 587 -15.12 29.51 -1.04
N ASN A 588 -16.38 29.21 -0.73
CA ASN A 588 -17.05 28.01 -1.20
C ASN A 588 -17.87 28.36 -2.45
N ALA A 589 -17.37 28.03 -3.62
CA ALA A 589 -18.04 28.33 -4.87
C ALA A 589 -19.20 27.35 -5.13
N PRO A 590 -20.46 27.77 -5.08
CA PRO A 590 -21.60 26.90 -5.36
C PRO A 590 -21.60 26.38 -6.80
N THR A 591 -21.09 27.17 -7.72
CA THR A 591 -21.01 26.86 -9.14
C THR A 591 -19.63 27.22 -9.70
N LEU A 592 -19.27 26.62 -10.83
CA LEU A 592 -18.04 26.98 -11.52
C LEU A 592 -18.07 28.44 -12.02
N ALA A 593 -19.23 28.94 -12.44
CA ALA A 593 -19.38 30.33 -12.86
C ALA A 593 -19.05 31.32 -11.75
N GLU A 594 -19.45 31.04 -10.52
CA GLU A 594 -19.09 31.86 -9.36
C GLU A 594 -17.61 31.76 -9.01
N PHE A 595 -17.01 30.59 -9.14
CA PHE A 595 -15.57 30.41 -8.99
C PHE A 595 -14.78 31.23 -10.03
N THR A 596 -15.11 31.09 -11.31
CA THR A 596 -14.38 31.75 -12.41
C THR A 596 -14.51 33.28 -12.38
N SER A 597 -15.60 33.80 -11.85
CA SER A 597 -15.82 35.26 -11.71
C SER A 597 -15.26 35.85 -10.41
N HIS A 598 -14.84 35.04 -9.45
CA HIS A 598 -14.39 35.53 -8.14
C HIS A 598 -12.98 36.13 -8.23
N PRO A 599 -12.76 37.38 -7.70
CA PRO A 599 -11.50 38.10 -7.89
C PRO A 599 -10.27 37.46 -7.23
N GLN A 600 -10.46 36.64 -6.18
CA GLN A 600 -9.39 35.92 -5.50
C GLN A 600 -9.26 34.45 -5.95
N ALA A 601 -10.00 34.03 -6.96
CA ALA A 601 -10.02 32.67 -7.47
C ALA A 601 -9.81 32.62 -8.98
N GLY A 602 -10.88 32.58 -9.78
CA GLY A 602 -10.82 32.38 -11.22
C GLY A 602 -10.12 33.48 -12.01
N THR A 603 -10.21 34.76 -11.57
CA THR A 603 -9.67 35.92 -12.29
C THR A 603 -8.27 36.33 -11.85
N ASP A 604 -7.62 35.62 -10.93
CA ASP A 604 -6.25 35.92 -10.49
C ASP A 604 -5.24 35.60 -11.61
N THR A 605 -4.70 36.64 -12.23
CA THR A 605 -3.75 36.59 -13.35
C THR A 605 -2.33 36.91 -12.94
N ALA A 606 -1.88 36.52 -11.75
CA ALA A 606 -0.52 36.77 -11.28
C ALA A 606 0.55 36.26 -12.27
N PRO A 607 1.72 36.91 -12.40
CA PRO A 607 2.78 36.49 -13.33
C PRO A 607 3.19 35.03 -13.14
N GLY A 608 3.29 34.29 -14.25
CA GLY A 608 3.65 32.88 -14.26
C GLY A 608 2.48 31.91 -14.25
N ARG A 609 1.24 32.40 -14.19
CA ARG A 609 0.00 31.62 -14.26
C ARG A 609 -0.67 31.74 -15.62
N ASP A 610 -1.62 30.82 -15.88
CA ASP A 610 -2.37 30.85 -17.13
C ASP A 610 -3.03 32.23 -17.34
N ALA A 611 -2.78 32.84 -18.47
CA ALA A 611 -3.27 34.18 -18.79
C ALA A 611 -4.82 34.26 -18.90
N HIS A 612 -5.49 33.11 -18.92
CA HIS A 612 -6.95 33.01 -19.08
C HIS A 612 -7.70 32.87 -17.75
N GLY A 613 -6.98 32.74 -16.62
CA GLY A 613 -7.58 32.48 -15.31
C GLY A 613 -7.78 30.98 -15.07
N ARG A 614 -8.20 30.65 -13.84
CA ARG A 614 -8.44 29.24 -13.45
C ARG A 614 -9.81 28.78 -13.93
N GLU A 615 -9.89 27.53 -14.43
CA GLU A 615 -11.12 26.90 -14.92
C GLU A 615 -11.85 27.69 -16.02
N ALA A 616 -11.11 28.45 -16.83
CA ALA A 616 -11.68 29.19 -17.95
C ALA A 616 -12.36 28.27 -18.98
N HIS A 617 -11.89 27.02 -19.09
CA HIS A 617 -12.42 25.97 -19.97
C HIS A 617 -13.01 24.80 -19.17
N GLY A 618 -13.21 24.97 -17.86
CA GLY A 618 -13.88 24.00 -17.00
C GLY A 618 -15.35 23.83 -17.37
N GLN A 619 -15.93 22.72 -16.94
CA GLN A 619 -17.35 22.40 -17.20
C GLN A 619 -18.07 22.05 -15.89
N ASP A 620 -19.20 22.68 -15.62
CA ASP A 620 -20.11 22.35 -14.50
C ASP A 620 -21.39 21.73 -15.08
N ILE A 621 -21.57 20.42 -14.89
CA ILE A 621 -22.66 19.66 -15.48
C ILE A 621 -23.59 19.19 -14.37
N ILE A 622 -24.86 19.54 -14.49
CA ILE A 622 -25.91 19.15 -13.54
C ILE A 622 -26.98 18.39 -14.31
N ALA A 623 -27.09 17.11 -14.05
CA ALA A 623 -28.09 16.25 -14.68
C ALA A 623 -28.44 15.08 -13.75
N PRO A 624 -29.71 14.60 -13.76
CA PRO A 624 -30.04 13.35 -13.07
C PRO A 624 -29.14 12.20 -13.54
N ARG A 625 -28.72 11.32 -12.64
CA ARG A 625 -27.79 10.21 -12.92
C ARG A 625 -28.21 9.36 -14.13
N THR A 626 -29.50 9.12 -14.28
CA THR A 626 -30.06 8.35 -15.40
C THR A 626 -30.15 9.11 -16.73
N GLN A 627 -29.85 10.41 -16.74
CA GLN A 627 -29.92 11.29 -17.92
C GLN A 627 -28.54 11.88 -18.26
N GLN A 628 -27.49 11.49 -17.54
CA GLN A 628 -26.13 11.92 -17.84
C GLN A 628 -25.68 11.37 -19.20
N ASN A 629 -24.85 12.12 -19.90
CA ASN A 629 -24.22 11.74 -21.17
C ASN A 629 -22.69 11.94 -21.12
N LEU A 630 -22.11 11.92 -19.93
CA LEU A 630 -20.66 11.99 -19.75
C LEU A 630 -20.02 10.66 -20.10
N PHE A 631 -20.58 9.57 -19.59
CA PHE A 631 -20.04 8.22 -19.73
C PHE A 631 -20.97 7.32 -20.53
N VAL A 632 -20.40 6.30 -21.15
CA VAL A 632 -21.17 5.27 -21.90
C VAL A 632 -22.21 4.63 -20.99
N ARG A 633 -21.85 4.31 -19.73
CA ARG A 633 -22.79 3.78 -18.76
C ARG A 633 -22.38 4.15 -17.33
N LEU A 634 -23.28 4.82 -16.63
CA LEU A 634 -23.20 5.03 -15.19
C LEU A 634 -24.36 4.27 -14.52
N PRO A 635 -24.11 3.34 -13.58
CA PRO A 635 -25.18 2.59 -12.94
C PRO A 635 -26.18 3.48 -12.24
N ALA A 636 -27.43 3.04 -12.13
CA ALA A 636 -28.49 3.83 -11.48
C ALA A 636 -28.24 4.06 -9.97
N GLN A 637 -27.49 3.16 -9.33
CA GLN A 637 -27.10 3.23 -7.92
C GLN A 637 -25.58 3.18 -7.78
N GLU A 638 -25.06 3.88 -6.79
CA GLU A 638 -23.61 4.02 -6.54
C GLU A 638 -22.93 2.75 -6.02
N ASN A 639 -23.69 1.82 -5.44
CA ASN A 639 -23.19 0.55 -4.91
C ASN A 639 -23.17 -0.60 -5.92
N GLN A 640 -23.35 -0.33 -7.20
CA GLN A 640 -23.25 -1.32 -8.27
C GLN A 640 -21.81 -1.36 -8.81
N PHE A 641 -20.89 -1.83 -7.96
CA PHE A 641 -19.46 -1.88 -8.26
C PHE A 641 -19.13 -2.68 -9.52
N GLY A 642 -18.20 -2.15 -10.34
CA GLY A 642 -17.77 -2.78 -11.60
C GLY A 642 -18.81 -2.80 -12.71
N ALA A 643 -20.02 -2.22 -12.49
CA ALA A 643 -21.05 -2.14 -13.51
C ALA A 643 -20.96 -0.87 -14.36
N ALA A 644 -20.09 0.07 -14.02
CA ALA A 644 -19.86 1.29 -14.80
C ALA A 644 -19.06 1.00 -16.08
N ASP A 645 -19.37 1.76 -17.14
CA ASP A 645 -18.51 1.93 -18.30
C ASP A 645 -18.18 3.41 -18.39
N LEU A 646 -17.00 3.77 -17.90
CA LEU A 646 -16.57 5.15 -17.69
C LEU A 646 -15.80 5.73 -18.88
N HIS A 647 -15.84 5.07 -20.03
CA HIS A 647 -15.41 5.71 -21.27
C HIS A 647 -16.28 6.94 -21.54
N PRO A 648 -15.71 8.03 -22.08
CA PRO A 648 -16.48 9.16 -22.55
C PRO A 648 -17.60 8.73 -23.50
N ALA A 649 -18.81 9.22 -23.29
CA ALA A 649 -19.94 8.91 -24.17
C ALA A 649 -19.72 9.53 -25.54
N PRO A 650 -19.93 8.80 -26.64
CA PRO A 650 -19.82 9.35 -27.99
C PRO A 650 -20.72 10.57 -28.19
N GLY A 651 -20.16 11.68 -28.66
CA GLY A 651 -20.86 12.97 -28.80
C GLY A 651 -21.18 13.65 -27.47
N GLY A 652 -20.66 13.12 -26.34
CA GLY A 652 -20.84 13.68 -25.02
C GLY A 652 -19.87 14.83 -24.71
N PRO A 653 -20.07 15.50 -23.57
CA PRO A 653 -19.32 16.71 -23.24
C PRO A 653 -17.83 16.44 -22.89
N LEU A 654 -17.45 15.20 -22.68
CA LEU A 654 -16.06 14.83 -22.38
C LEU A 654 -15.24 14.58 -23.65
N GLU A 655 -15.91 14.17 -24.75
CA GLU A 655 -15.22 13.81 -26.01
C GLU A 655 -14.51 15.02 -26.62
N LYS A 656 -13.20 14.92 -26.84
CA LYS A 656 -12.33 15.93 -27.47
C LYS A 656 -12.45 17.33 -26.86
N SER A 657 -12.76 17.42 -25.59
CA SER A 657 -13.01 18.69 -24.89
C SER A 657 -11.89 19.05 -23.89
N GLY A 658 -10.88 18.20 -23.76
CA GLY A 658 -9.71 18.46 -22.93
C GLY A 658 -8.64 19.30 -23.64
N THR A 659 -7.66 19.77 -22.87
CA THR A 659 -6.44 20.37 -23.44
C THR A 659 -5.45 19.27 -23.86
N ALA A 660 -4.49 19.63 -24.70
CA ALA A 660 -3.40 18.75 -25.08
C ALA A 660 -2.63 18.25 -23.83
N LEU A 661 -2.16 17.02 -23.92
CA LEU A 661 -1.40 16.42 -22.83
C LEU A 661 -0.03 17.07 -22.68
N ASP A 662 0.40 17.27 -21.44
CA ASP A 662 1.80 17.51 -21.15
C ASP A 662 2.65 16.33 -21.67
N PRO A 663 3.81 16.54 -22.30
CA PRO A 663 4.60 15.45 -22.87
C PRO A 663 5.00 14.37 -21.87
N ALA A 664 5.29 14.74 -20.61
CA ALA A 664 5.63 13.77 -19.57
C ALA A 664 4.40 12.93 -19.15
N VAL A 665 3.22 13.57 -19.11
CA VAL A 665 1.94 12.88 -18.83
C VAL A 665 1.59 11.92 -19.95
N ALA A 666 1.72 12.35 -21.21
CA ALA A 666 1.50 11.48 -22.37
C ALA A 666 2.45 10.27 -22.37
N ALA A 667 3.73 10.50 -22.10
CA ALA A 667 4.72 9.43 -21.97
C ALA A 667 4.39 8.46 -20.82
N ALA A 668 3.95 8.97 -19.66
CA ALA A 668 3.53 8.14 -18.52
C ALA A 668 2.34 7.23 -18.87
N MET A 669 1.40 7.72 -19.68
CA MET A 669 0.27 6.95 -20.20
C MET A 669 0.61 6.08 -21.40
N ARG A 670 1.85 6.12 -21.90
CA ARG A 670 2.28 5.45 -23.15
C ARG A 670 1.46 5.89 -24.38
N LEU A 671 1.01 7.13 -24.38
CA LEU A 671 0.25 7.76 -25.47
C LEU A 671 1.10 8.77 -26.25
N ASN A 672 0.76 8.97 -27.50
CA ASN A 672 1.21 10.15 -28.21
C ASN A 672 0.32 11.34 -27.80
N PRO A 673 0.88 12.53 -27.54
CA PRO A 673 0.09 13.70 -27.23
C PRO A 673 -0.74 14.12 -28.46
N ASP A 674 -2.05 14.07 -28.32
CA ASP A 674 -3.01 14.56 -29.31
C ASP A 674 -3.71 15.80 -28.75
N ASN A 675 -4.11 16.70 -29.66
CA ASN A 675 -4.83 17.92 -29.30
C ASN A 675 -6.05 18.10 -30.19
N PRO A 676 -7.28 18.20 -29.65
CA PRO A 676 -7.64 17.99 -28.23
C PRO A 676 -7.79 16.50 -27.86
N VAL A 677 -7.76 16.21 -26.58
CA VAL A 677 -8.01 14.88 -26.00
C VAL A 677 -9.37 14.84 -25.27
N ASP A 678 -9.84 13.68 -24.93
CA ASP A 678 -11.00 13.51 -24.06
C ASP A 678 -10.64 13.93 -22.62
N LYS A 679 -11.64 14.38 -21.84
CA LYS A 679 -11.51 14.55 -20.40
C LYS A 679 -11.77 13.23 -19.66
N GLY A 680 -11.15 13.05 -18.52
CA GLY A 680 -11.19 11.80 -17.76
C GLY A 680 -10.15 10.78 -18.22
N ALA A 681 -10.23 9.56 -17.72
CA ALA A 681 -9.27 8.50 -18.00
C ALA A 681 -9.19 8.16 -19.50
N LEU A 682 -7.98 7.96 -20.00
CA LEU A 682 -7.69 7.64 -21.40
C LEU A 682 -7.16 6.22 -21.57
N VAL A 683 -6.49 5.69 -20.55
CA VAL A 683 -6.00 4.31 -20.45
C VAL A 683 -6.28 3.82 -19.04
N ASN A 684 -6.65 2.56 -18.86
CA ASN A 684 -6.97 2.07 -17.52
C ASN A 684 -6.99 0.53 -17.44
N ALA A 685 -6.60 -0.02 -16.31
CA ALA A 685 -6.64 -1.46 -16.01
C ALA A 685 -8.03 -2.08 -16.23
N ALA A 686 -9.11 -1.34 -15.95
CA ALA A 686 -10.48 -1.78 -16.18
C ALA A 686 -10.81 -2.01 -17.67
N TRP A 687 -10.04 -1.45 -18.57
CA TRP A 687 -10.26 -1.55 -20.03
C TRP A 687 -9.31 -2.56 -20.69
N GLY A 688 -8.38 -3.13 -19.91
CA GLY A 688 -7.42 -4.11 -20.39
C GLY A 688 -6.25 -3.53 -21.17
N ASP A 689 -5.93 -2.27 -20.92
CA ASP A 689 -4.82 -1.56 -21.56
C ASP A 689 -3.50 -1.75 -20.81
#